data_120a111a9ff979e507bb6e660e1bfeb0
#
_entry.id   120a111a9ff979e507bb6e660e1bfeb0
#
_cell.length_a   1.000
_cell.length_b   1.000
_cell.length_c   1.000
_cell.angle_alpha   90.00
_cell.angle_beta   90.00
_cell.angle_gamma   90.00
#
_symmetry.space_group_name_H-M   'P 1'
#
loop_
_entity.id
_entity.type
_entity.pdbx_description
1 polymer ?
#
loop_
_entity_poly.entity_id
_entity_poly.type
_entity_poly.pdbx_seq_one_letter_code
_entity_poly.pdbx_strand_id
1 'polypeptide(L)'
;MQSFLAALDILPSWQTVKKIFNWRKFTLSPHKFVLMGIIKLYYFTYNDTRGTILIMKEVINMLLKEGKIGKIKLKNRLIMLPTVTNLSNEGFVSEREVEYYKRRSKGVSLVIVGASYVNKLGKFFINQIGIDDDDKIEGLKRLSEVIRQNGAKAGIQLAMHNPKYKPSDFTKEQLQDFVQNFVEAAIRAEKSGFDAVELHFAHGWFVNQFLSPDTNKRTDEYGGNFEGRTKFALDILREVKKTIPEMTVICRINGSDFTDRGFTIEESVRFAKLLEYHGADALDISSGVSSTSEYHISPMGIGDKPLIGIVKRIKENVTIPVIAIDKLGSVYDWEKVLEDGIADFIGIARGFIGDPDLAEKLIKGHEEDIRYCIHCNQACIAYIQKGLSVSCMINPEVGREKEFEVKTDKPLNIAVIGGGPAGMSAAKYLAKKGHNVTLFEKENKLGGQLNVAKVPPHKQEIGKVIEYLENDLKKYNVKVHLNKKISLQEIKEMPYDKIVIATGSKPAKINLDADINPYMAIEVLEGNIPKGRDIAIIGGGLTGLETAEYLAEKGKKVTVLEMKEEVGEGIYPMVKKLILNRLKELKVDIITNALIKEISGGKLMYTSKDTYKVVKVEDVVLAVGNLPDTEFEELKNENRYYFIGDCKTVASAVEAIRDGAELSLII
;
A
#
# COMPACT_ATOMS: atom_id res chain seq x y z
N MET A 1 -27.99 21.75 -26.52
CA MET A 1 -26.53 21.95 -26.36
C MET A 1 -26.20 23.29 -25.72
N GLN A 2 -26.71 24.44 -26.21
CA GLN A 2 -26.54 25.74 -25.53
C GLN A 2 -27.09 25.73 -24.07
N SER A 3 -28.24 25.11 -23.82
CA SER A 3 -28.83 24.97 -22.48
C SER A 3 -28.07 24.03 -21.54
N PHE A 4 -27.34 23.06 -22.08
CA PHE A 4 -26.50 22.13 -21.30
C PHE A 4 -25.16 22.75 -20.88
N LEU A 5 -24.58 23.59 -21.74
CA LEU A 5 -23.34 24.30 -21.45
C LEU A 5 -23.53 25.49 -20.49
N ALA A 6 -24.73 26.10 -20.49
CA ALA A 6 -25.09 27.16 -19.53
C ALA A 6 -25.32 26.63 -18.10
N ALA A 7 -25.61 25.35 -17.95
CA ALA A 7 -25.82 24.73 -16.63
C ALA A 7 -24.53 24.36 -15.89
N LEU A 8 -23.36 24.47 -16.56
CA LEU A 8 -22.07 24.07 -15.97
C LEU A 8 -21.23 25.24 -15.46
N ASP A 9 -21.67 26.50 -15.63
CA ASP A 9 -20.98 27.76 -15.17
C ASP A 9 -19.44 27.84 -15.36
N ILE A 10 -18.87 26.96 -16.21
CA ILE A 10 -17.42 26.68 -16.24
C ILE A 10 -16.79 26.97 -17.61
N LEU A 11 -17.58 27.30 -18.67
CA LEU A 11 -17.01 27.45 -20.01
C LEU A 11 -17.15 28.87 -20.59
N PRO A 12 -16.09 29.39 -21.24
CA PRO A 12 -16.18 30.59 -22.07
C PRO A 12 -17.19 30.39 -23.20
N SER A 13 -17.79 31.45 -23.66
CA SER A 13 -18.77 31.42 -24.75
C SER A 13 -18.22 30.64 -25.97
N TRP A 14 -19.13 30.01 -26.73
CA TRP A 14 -18.82 29.27 -27.97
C TRP A 14 -17.95 30.04 -28.96
N GLN A 15 -18.00 31.36 -28.95
CA GLN A 15 -17.13 32.21 -29.77
C GLN A 15 -15.67 32.19 -29.31
N THR A 16 -15.42 32.03 -28.01
CA THR A 16 -14.05 31.90 -27.46
C THR A 16 -13.46 30.54 -27.82
N VAL A 17 -14.27 29.46 -27.76
CA VAL A 17 -13.85 28.12 -28.20
C VAL A 17 -13.49 28.11 -29.69
N LYS A 18 -14.26 28.78 -30.56
CA LYS A 18 -13.94 28.91 -31.99
C LYS A 18 -12.64 29.64 -32.29
N LYS A 19 -12.22 30.59 -31.44
CA LYS A 19 -10.96 31.32 -31.59
C LYS A 19 -9.72 30.50 -31.20
N ILE A 20 -9.86 29.57 -30.29
CA ILE A 20 -8.76 28.73 -29.79
C ILE A 20 -8.48 27.59 -30.77
N PHE A 21 -9.48 27.08 -31.47
CA PHE A 21 -9.36 25.96 -32.39
C PHE A 21 -9.55 26.39 -33.85
N ASN A 22 -8.55 26.12 -34.69
CA ASN A 22 -8.61 26.40 -36.12
C ASN A 22 -9.43 25.32 -36.88
N TRP A 23 -10.75 25.44 -36.88
CA TRP A 23 -11.72 24.46 -37.34
C TRP A 23 -11.79 24.24 -38.86
N ARG A 24 -10.88 24.79 -39.65
CA ARG A 24 -10.94 24.70 -41.12
C ARG A 24 -10.70 23.32 -41.73
N LYS A 25 -10.45 22.31 -40.90
CA LYS A 25 -10.15 20.92 -41.37
C LYS A 25 -11.12 19.83 -40.87
N PHE A 26 -12.21 20.17 -40.19
CA PHE A 26 -13.10 19.11 -39.65
C PHE A 26 -14.57 19.43 -39.96
N THR A 27 -15.22 18.57 -40.75
CA THR A 27 -16.68 18.55 -40.96
C THR A 27 -17.28 17.60 -39.90
N LEU A 28 -18.00 18.14 -38.93
CA LEU A 28 -18.62 17.38 -37.85
C LEU A 28 -20.14 17.45 -37.92
N SER A 29 -20.78 16.28 -37.83
CA SER A 29 -22.22 16.16 -37.64
C SER A 29 -22.62 16.54 -36.21
N PRO A 30 -23.73 17.31 -35.99
CA PRO A 30 -24.04 17.96 -34.70
C PRO A 30 -24.40 17.04 -33.51
N HIS A 31 -24.45 15.75 -33.69
CA HIS A 31 -25.07 14.87 -32.72
C HIS A 31 -24.13 14.03 -31.81
N LYS A 32 -22.82 14.31 -31.84
CA LYS A 32 -21.84 13.47 -31.10
C LYS A 32 -20.71 14.31 -30.48
N PHE A 33 -21.00 15.07 -29.45
CA PHE A 33 -19.98 15.71 -28.60
C PHE A 33 -20.10 15.18 -27.17
N VAL A 34 -19.01 14.68 -26.64
CA VAL A 34 -18.79 14.54 -25.19
C VAL A 34 -17.66 15.49 -24.84
N LEU A 35 -17.94 16.53 -24.06
CA LEU A 35 -16.97 17.48 -23.56
C LEU A 35 -16.52 17.00 -22.19
N MET A 36 -15.28 16.59 -22.06
CA MET A 36 -14.63 16.40 -20.77
C MET A 36 -13.81 17.63 -20.40
N GLY A 37 -13.85 17.97 -19.14
CA GLY A 37 -13.47 19.21 -18.47
C GLY A 37 -12.18 19.89 -18.92
N ILE A 38 -12.17 21.16 -18.64
CA ILE A 38 -11.08 22.10 -18.90
C ILE A 38 -9.82 21.62 -18.23
N ILE A 39 -8.83 21.21 -19.00
CA ILE A 39 -7.39 21.44 -18.75
C ILE A 39 -6.62 20.71 -19.85
N LYS A 40 -5.83 21.44 -20.61
CA LYS A 40 -4.84 20.99 -21.62
C LYS A 40 -5.11 19.63 -22.27
N LEU A 41 -6.21 19.54 -22.99
CA LEU A 41 -6.58 18.41 -23.82
C LEU A 41 -5.74 18.41 -25.10
N TYR A 42 -4.91 17.41 -25.32
CA TYR A 42 -4.05 17.34 -26.48
C TYR A 42 -4.56 16.49 -27.63
N TYR A 43 -5.55 15.59 -27.39
CA TYR A 43 -6.14 14.81 -28.46
C TYR A 43 -7.62 14.54 -28.23
N PHE A 44 -8.43 14.82 -29.27
CA PHE A 44 -9.77 14.26 -29.40
C PHE A 44 -9.69 13.12 -30.39
N THR A 45 -10.16 11.96 -30.02
CA THR A 45 -10.45 10.93 -31.01
C THR A 45 -11.94 10.80 -31.17
N TYR A 46 -12.36 10.83 -32.41
CA TYR A 46 -13.73 10.65 -32.83
C TYR A 46 -13.96 9.19 -33.19
N ASN A 47 -15.16 8.75 -32.96
CA ASN A 47 -15.57 7.39 -33.17
C ASN A 47 -15.90 7.08 -34.63
N ASP A 48 -15.45 5.94 -35.09
CA ASP A 48 -15.96 5.32 -36.27
C ASP A 48 -17.31 4.61 -35.97
N THR A 49 -17.94 4.08 -37.02
CA THR A 49 -19.24 3.42 -36.98
C THR A 49 -19.35 2.23 -36.02
N ARG A 50 -18.33 1.88 -35.25
CA ARG A 50 -18.23 0.71 -34.35
C ARG A 50 -18.31 1.05 -32.85
N GLY A 51 -18.47 2.31 -32.49
CA GLY A 51 -18.83 2.69 -31.13
C GLY A 51 -17.69 2.70 -30.11
N THR A 52 -16.42 2.82 -30.48
CA THR A 52 -15.28 2.86 -29.55
C THR A 52 -14.98 4.28 -29.10
N ILE A 53 -15.02 4.58 -27.84
CA ILE A 53 -14.54 5.86 -27.25
C ILE A 53 -13.05 5.73 -26.99
N LEU A 54 -12.24 6.45 -27.74
CA LEU A 54 -10.82 6.62 -27.42
C LEU A 54 -10.71 7.75 -26.39
N ILE A 55 -10.39 7.38 -25.16
CA ILE A 55 -10.11 8.31 -24.08
C ILE A 55 -8.72 8.91 -24.32
N MET A 56 -8.62 10.20 -24.16
CA MET A 56 -7.38 10.96 -24.33
C MET A 56 -6.34 10.55 -23.31
N LYS A 57 -5.13 10.33 -23.77
CA LYS A 57 -3.95 10.19 -22.92
C LYS A 57 -3.49 11.58 -22.50
N GLU A 58 -3.51 11.87 -21.21
CA GLU A 58 -2.81 13.04 -20.69
C GLU A 58 -1.33 12.94 -21.05
N VAL A 59 -0.77 14.05 -21.53
CA VAL A 59 0.66 14.10 -21.79
C VAL A 59 1.36 14.21 -20.44
N ILE A 60 1.97 13.14 -20.00
CA ILE A 60 2.86 13.12 -18.83
C ILE A 60 4.05 14.02 -19.17
N ASN A 61 3.98 15.28 -18.71
CA ASN A 61 4.94 16.29 -19.09
C ASN A 61 5.97 16.58 -17.99
N MET A 62 5.53 16.71 -16.74
CA MET A 62 6.41 17.11 -15.64
C MET A 62 7.18 15.94 -15.05
N LEU A 63 6.54 14.75 -14.89
CA LEU A 63 7.18 13.55 -14.36
C LEU A 63 8.39 13.09 -15.17
N LEU A 64 8.32 13.21 -16.50
CA LEU A 64 9.37 12.75 -17.41
C LEU A 64 10.44 13.82 -17.69
N LYS A 65 10.28 15.05 -17.18
CA LYS A 65 11.32 16.08 -17.29
C LYS A 65 12.53 15.77 -16.43
N GLU A 66 13.69 16.08 -16.94
CA GLU A 66 14.92 16.04 -16.19
C GLU A 66 14.84 16.93 -14.94
N GLY A 67 15.59 16.54 -13.91
CA GLY A 67 15.74 17.29 -12.67
C GLY A 67 17.17 17.21 -12.15
N LYS A 68 17.42 17.90 -11.04
CA LYS A 68 18.74 17.91 -10.38
C LYS A 68 18.55 17.96 -8.87
N ILE A 69 19.31 17.14 -8.14
CA ILE A 69 19.47 17.21 -6.68
C ILE A 69 20.95 17.29 -6.39
N GLY A 70 21.38 18.36 -5.71
CA GLY A 70 22.80 18.56 -5.43
C GLY A 70 23.64 18.50 -6.72
N LYS A 71 24.56 17.53 -6.78
CA LYS A 71 25.44 17.31 -7.94
C LYS A 71 24.90 16.31 -8.95
N ILE A 72 23.87 15.52 -8.61
CA ILE A 72 23.33 14.48 -9.48
C ILE A 72 22.25 15.03 -10.44
N LYS A 73 22.38 14.68 -11.72
CA LYS A 73 21.32 14.88 -12.73
C LYS A 73 20.41 13.67 -12.77
N LEU A 74 19.12 13.90 -12.79
CA LEU A 74 18.06 12.90 -12.76
C LEU A 74 17.27 12.97 -14.08
N LYS A 75 17.13 11.83 -14.76
CA LYS A 75 16.50 11.74 -16.09
C LYS A 75 14.99 11.99 -16.10
N ASN A 76 14.37 11.95 -14.94
CA ASN A 76 12.94 12.25 -14.70
C ASN A 76 12.75 12.63 -13.23
N ARG A 77 11.50 12.88 -12.83
CA ARG A 77 11.17 13.32 -11.47
C ARG A 77 10.63 12.21 -10.56
N LEU A 78 10.82 10.94 -10.93
CA LEU A 78 10.42 9.79 -10.13
C LEU A 78 11.58 9.29 -9.28
N ILE A 79 11.32 9.12 -7.99
CA ILE A 79 12.26 8.56 -7.01
C ILE A 79 11.63 7.35 -6.34
N MET A 80 12.33 6.21 -6.35
CA MET A 80 11.98 5.08 -5.51
C MET A 80 12.52 5.33 -4.11
N LEU A 81 11.60 5.49 -3.16
CA LEU A 81 11.93 5.80 -1.77
C LEU A 81 12.33 4.56 -0.97
N PRO A 82 13.11 4.77 0.11
CA PRO A 82 13.61 3.68 0.93
C PRO A 82 12.47 2.91 1.61
N THR A 83 12.57 1.60 1.56
CA THR A 83 11.69 0.66 2.26
C THR A 83 12.52 -0.48 2.84
N VAL A 84 12.36 -0.79 4.11
CA VAL A 84 12.96 -1.99 4.69
C VAL A 84 12.31 -3.21 4.05
N THR A 85 13.13 -4.14 3.58
CA THR A 85 12.68 -5.34 2.86
C THR A 85 12.74 -6.61 3.71
N ASN A 86 13.60 -6.65 4.73
CA ASN A 86 13.98 -7.86 5.45
C ASN A 86 14.46 -9.01 4.51
N LEU A 87 15.09 -8.66 3.40
CA LEU A 87 15.65 -9.63 2.45
C LEU A 87 17.14 -9.89 2.68
N SER A 88 17.83 -9.03 3.43
CA SER A 88 19.27 -9.21 3.75
C SER A 88 19.48 -10.38 4.72
N ASN A 89 20.72 -10.78 4.89
CA ASN A 89 21.11 -11.82 5.84
C ASN A 89 22.08 -11.21 6.87
N GLU A 90 21.65 -11.10 8.12
CA GLU A 90 22.44 -10.55 9.24
C GLU A 90 23.07 -9.16 8.95
N GLY A 91 22.44 -8.37 8.10
CA GLY A 91 22.91 -7.06 7.66
C GLY A 91 23.67 -7.08 6.33
N PHE A 92 24.04 -8.24 5.82
CA PHE A 92 24.68 -8.38 4.51
C PHE A 92 23.67 -8.44 3.38
N VAL A 93 23.99 -7.80 2.26
CA VAL A 93 23.18 -7.82 1.04
C VAL A 93 23.06 -9.25 0.50
N SER A 94 21.85 -9.75 0.34
CA SER A 94 21.55 -11.06 -0.24
C SER A 94 21.31 -10.98 -1.75
N GLU A 95 21.33 -12.13 -2.44
CA GLU A 95 20.91 -12.21 -3.86
C GLU A 95 19.45 -11.76 -4.06
N ARG A 96 18.57 -12.05 -3.11
CA ARG A 96 17.18 -11.60 -3.15
C ARG A 96 17.07 -10.07 -3.08
N GLU A 97 17.92 -9.42 -2.29
CA GLU A 97 18.01 -7.97 -2.22
C GLU A 97 18.48 -7.38 -3.55
N VAL A 98 19.53 -7.96 -4.15
CA VAL A 98 20.05 -7.54 -5.45
C VAL A 98 18.97 -7.65 -6.55
N GLU A 99 18.29 -8.78 -6.64
CA GLU A 99 17.21 -8.97 -7.64
C GLU A 99 16.01 -8.04 -7.39
N TYR A 100 15.66 -7.77 -6.12
CA TYR A 100 14.61 -6.83 -5.76
C TYR A 100 14.87 -5.41 -6.30
N TYR A 101 16.08 -4.87 -6.08
CA TYR A 101 16.47 -3.53 -6.56
C TYR A 101 16.74 -3.52 -8.06
N LYS A 102 17.34 -4.56 -8.63
CA LYS A 102 17.55 -4.71 -10.07
C LYS A 102 16.22 -4.59 -10.84
N ARG A 103 15.17 -5.28 -10.38
CA ARG A 103 13.88 -5.25 -11.06
C ARG A 103 13.24 -3.86 -11.03
N ARG A 104 13.40 -3.12 -9.93
CA ARG A 104 12.75 -1.82 -9.66
C ARG A 104 13.53 -0.60 -10.13
N SER A 105 14.77 -0.76 -10.55
CA SER A 105 15.62 0.37 -10.96
C SER A 105 15.45 0.79 -12.42
N LYS A 106 14.67 0.04 -13.22
CA LYS A 106 14.38 0.40 -14.60
C LYS A 106 13.42 1.58 -14.69
N GLY A 107 13.80 2.58 -15.50
CA GLY A 107 12.96 3.73 -15.77
C GLY A 107 12.97 4.82 -14.68
N VAL A 108 13.14 4.49 -13.42
CA VAL A 108 13.22 5.45 -12.31
C VAL A 108 14.53 6.24 -12.36
N SER A 109 14.54 7.48 -11.86
CA SER A 109 15.74 8.33 -11.91
C SER A 109 16.68 8.13 -10.73
N LEU A 110 16.15 7.91 -9.52
CA LEU A 110 16.90 7.64 -8.29
C LEU A 110 16.23 6.51 -7.51
N VAL A 111 17.00 5.56 -7.08
CA VAL A 111 16.58 4.51 -6.14
C VAL A 111 17.29 4.72 -4.83
N ILE A 112 16.56 4.91 -3.74
CA ILE A 112 17.12 5.00 -2.40
C ILE A 112 16.90 3.65 -1.70
N VAL A 113 18.00 2.96 -1.44
CA VAL A 113 18.01 1.68 -0.70
C VAL A 113 17.45 1.89 0.69
N GLY A 114 16.70 0.92 1.20
CA GLY A 114 16.00 0.96 2.47
C GLY A 114 16.89 1.29 3.67
N ALA A 115 16.26 1.70 4.77
CA ALA A 115 16.95 2.15 5.99
C ALA A 115 18.06 1.18 6.43
N SER A 116 19.31 1.59 6.22
CA SER A 116 20.50 0.83 6.57
C SER A 116 21.01 1.30 7.94
N TYR A 117 21.19 0.37 8.89
CA TYR A 117 21.63 0.75 10.23
C TYR A 117 23.11 1.14 10.23
N VAL A 118 23.42 2.29 10.85
CA VAL A 118 24.79 2.84 10.93
C VAL A 118 25.60 2.28 12.09
N ASN A 119 24.95 1.64 13.05
CA ASN A 119 25.56 0.84 14.11
C ASN A 119 24.61 -0.24 14.62
N LYS A 120 25.11 -1.25 15.31
CA LYS A 120 24.33 -2.41 15.81
C LYS A 120 23.25 -2.01 16.83
N LEU A 121 23.45 -0.94 17.60
CA LEU A 121 22.44 -0.43 18.54
C LEU A 121 21.20 0.09 17.79
N GLY A 122 21.40 0.63 16.59
CA GLY A 122 20.35 1.16 15.71
C GLY A 122 19.70 0.14 14.80
N LYS A 123 20.06 -1.13 14.86
CA LYS A 123 19.39 -2.21 14.13
C LYS A 123 18.05 -2.54 14.80
N PHE A 124 16.96 -2.42 14.08
CA PHE A 124 15.61 -2.70 14.60
C PHE A 124 14.97 -3.93 13.97
N PHE A 125 15.05 -4.08 12.66
CA PHE A 125 14.47 -5.21 11.94
C PHE A 125 15.46 -6.38 11.82
N ILE A 126 14.96 -7.61 11.86
CA ILE A 126 15.78 -8.83 11.96
C ILE A 126 16.79 -8.91 10.82
N ASN A 127 16.33 -8.76 9.58
CA ASN A 127 17.13 -8.83 8.37
C ASN A 127 17.26 -7.46 7.68
N GLN A 128 17.44 -6.40 8.46
CA GLN A 128 17.73 -5.05 7.97
C GLN A 128 19.16 -4.98 7.40
N ILE A 129 19.35 -4.30 6.27
CA ILE A 129 20.69 -4.01 5.73
C ILE A 129 21.50 -3.20 6.75
N GLY A 130 22.78 -3.52 6.89
CA GLY A 130 23.77 -2.76 7.66
C GLY A 130 24.74 -2.00 6.77
N ILE A 131 25.27 -0.91 7.31
CA ILE A 131 26.39 -0.13 6.76
C ILE A 131 27.35 0.28 7.89
N ASP A 132 27.30 -0.45 8.98
CA ASP A 132 28.02 -0.21 10.22
C ASP A 132 29.46 -0.72 10.23
N ASP A 133 29.87 -1.54 9.24
CA ASP A 133 31.18 -2.13 9.14
C ASP A 133 31.69 -2.18 7.69
N ASP A 134 33.02 -2.16 7.49
CA ASP A 134 33.68 -2.18 6.17
C ASP A 134 33.47 -3.53 5.45
N ASP A 135 33.20 -4.62 6.18
CA ASP A 135 32.91 -5.94 5.64
C ASP A 135 31.63 -5.98 4.76
N LYS A 136 30.79 -4.98 4.86
CA LYS A 136 29.54 -4.85 4.08
C LYS A 136 29.72 -4.12 2.74
N ILE A 137 30.87 -3.44 2.54
CA ILE A 137 31.12 -2.61 1.35
C ILE A 137 30.93 -3.39 0.06
N GLU A 138 31.46 -4.63 -0.02
CA GLU A 138 31.38 -5.41 -1.27
C GLU A 138 29.92 -5.75 -1.67
N GLY A 139 29.11 -6.15 -0.71
CA GLY A 139 27.68 -6.39 -0.95
C GLY A 139 26.93 -5.13 -1.35
N LEU A 140 27.20 -4.01 -0.68
CA LEU A 140 26.60 -2.69 -0.97
C LEU A 140 27.05 -2.18 -2.35
N LYS A 141 28.29 -2.43 -2.76
CA LYS A 141 28.82 -2.10 -4.09
C LYS A 141 28.05 -2.84 -5.19
N ARG A 142 27.87 -4.16 -5.05
CA ARG A 142 27.06 -4.94 -5.99
C ARG A 142 25.63 -4.35 -6.12
N LEU A 143 25.06 -3.89 -5.01
CA LEU A 143 23.71 -3.31 -4.99
C LEU A 143 23.67 -1.97 -5.73
N SER A 144 24.62 -1.05 -5.48
CA SER A 144 24.72 0.22 -6.19
C SER A 144 24.98 0.01 -7.69
N GLU A 145 25.82 -0.93 -8.06
CA GLU A 145 26.15 -1.26 -9.44
C GLU A 145 24.94 -1.75 -10.23
N VAL A 146 24.14 -2.68 -9.68
CA VAL A 146 22.96 -3.22 -10.38
C VAL A 146 21.88 -2.14 -10.59
N ILE A 147 21.72 -1.20 -9.64
CA ILE A 147 20.83 -0.05 -9.78
C ILE A 147 21.33 0.85 -10.94
N ARG A 148 22.61 1.18 -10.96
CA ARG A 148 23.22 2.06 -11.97
C ARG A 148 23.25 1.44 -13.36
N GLN A 149 23.45 0.13 -13.48
CA GLN A 149 23.39 -0.60 -14.76
C GLN A 149 22.01 -0.48 -15.45
N ASN A 150 20.95 -0.33 -14.68
CA ASN A 150 19.60 -0.06 -15.21
C ASN A 150 19.32 1.42 -15.49
N GLY A 151 20.33 2.29 -15.34
CA GLY A 151 20.26 3.71 -15.66
C GLY A 151 19.59 4.59 -14.60
N ALA A 152 19.40 4.08 -13.38
CA ALA A 152 19.02 4.89 -12.21
C ALA A 152 20.27 5.38 -11.47
N LYS A 153 20.14 6.48 -10.73
CA LYS A 153 21.09 6.86 -9.68
C LYS A 153 20.86 6.00 -8.45
N ALA A 154 21.92 5.65 -7.73
CA ALA A 154 21.86 4.84 -6.52
C ALA A 154 22.05 5.72 -5.28
N GLY A 155 21.05 5.72 -4.40
CA GLY A 155 21.10 6.30 -3.06
C GLY A 155 20.94 5.24 -1.99
N ILE A 156 21.35 5.56 -0.75
CA ILE A 156 21.14 4.70 0.41
C ILE A 156 20.72 5.52 1.64
N GLN A 157 19.71 5.04 2.37
CA GLN A 157 19.25 5.72 3.58
C GLN A 157 20.05 5.25 4.79
N LEU A 158 20.67 6.21 5.48
CA LEU A 158 21.41 6.01 6.73
C LEU A 158 20.46 6.24 7.91
N ALA A 159 20.32 5.25 8.78
CA ALA A 159 19.33 5.30 9.83
C ALA A 159 19.82 4.64 11.13
N MET A 160 19.23 5.10 12.21
CA MET A 160 19.34 4.50 13.53
C MET A 160 17.96 4.45 14.16
N HIS A 161 17.50 3.28 14.59
CA HIS A 161 16.21 3.14 15.25
C HIS A 161 16.29 2.13 16.41
N ASN A 162 16.07 2.63 17.60
CA ASN A 162 15.90 1.76 18.76
C ASN A 162 14.86 2.37 19.74
N PRO A 163 13.64 1.84 19.76
CA PRO A 163 12.56 2.38 20.58
C PRO A 163 12.76 2.19 22.09
N LYS A 164 13.74 1.36 22.50
CA LYS A 164 14.05 1.11 23.91
C LYS A 164 14.76 2.31 24.57
N TYR A 165 15.44 3.14 23.78
CA TYR A 165 16.22 4.27 24.28
C TYR A 165 15.59 5.61 23.91
N LYS A 166 15.84 6.59 24.78
CA LYS A 166 15.43 7.99 24.61
C LYS A 166 16.66 8.89 24.55
N PRO A 167 16.55 10.10 24.05
CA PRO A 167 17.65 11.07 24.02
C PRO A 167 18.37 11.25 25.36
N SER A 168 17.64 11.20 26.49
CA SER A 168 18.19 11.35 27.86
C SER A 168 19.07 10.20 28.33
N ASP A 169 19.03 9.04 27.66
CA ASP A 169 19.74 7.84 28.10
C ASP A 169 21.23 7.86 27.71
N PHE A 170 21.65 8.85 26.91
CA PHE A 170 23.00 8.92 26.34
C PHE A 170 23.78 10.13 26.86
N THR A 171 25.11 9.96 27.06
CA THR A 171 26.02 11.05 27.35
C THR A 171 26.30 11.87 26.09
N LYS A 172 26.94 13.04 26.25
CA LYS A 172 27.36 13.87 25.10
C LYS A 172 28.41 13.15 24.22
N GLU A 173 29.33 12.47 24.87
CA GLU A 173 30.38 11.68 24.19
C GLU A 173 29.76 10.58 23.33
N GLN A 174 28.78 9.84 23.84
CA GLN A 174 28.04 8.84 23.07
C GLN A 174 27.28 9.44 21.89
N LEU A 175 26.74 10.66 22.05
CA LEU A 175 26.09 11.35 20.91
C LEU A 175 27.11 11.76 19.84
N GLN A 176 28.34 12.13 20.21
CA GLN A 176 29.42 12.38 19.28
C GLN A 176 29.84 11.09 18.55
N ASP A 177 29.94 9.95 19.27
CA ASP A 177 30.17 8.64 18.66
C ASP A 177 29.08 8.29 17.63
N PHE A 178 27.80 8.58 17.93
CA PHE A 178 26.73 8.36 16.95
C PHE A 178 26.85 9.28 15.74
N VAL A 179 27.22 10.55 15.90
CA VAL A 179 27.54 11.43 14.75
C VAL A 179 28.65 10.79 13.90
N GLN A 180 29.71 10.28 14.54
CA GLN A 180 30.82 9.61 13.84
C GLN A 180 30.35 8.33 13.10
N ASN A 181 29.42 7.55 13.67
CA ASN A 181 28.87 6.39 12.98
C ASN A 181 28.12 6.76 11.68
N PHE A 182 27.38 7.90 11.67
CA PHE A 182 26.77 8.40 10.42
C PHE A 182 27.82 8.84 9.41
N VAL A 183 28.92 9.47 9.83
CA VAL A 183 30.03 9.87 8.97
C VAL A 183 30.71 8.65 8.34
N GLU A 184 31.02 7.64 9.15
CA GLU A 184 31.65 6.41 8.67
C GLU A 184 30.74 5.63 7.71
N ALA A 185 29.43 5.59 8.01
CA ALA A 185 28.45 5.00 7.11
C ALA A 185 28.38 5.75 5.77
N ALA A 186 28.45 7.08 5.78
CA ALA A 186 28.52 7.89 4.56
C ALA A 186 29.78 7.62 3.74
N ILE A 187 30.94 7.47 4.38
CA ILE A 187 32.20 7.05 3.72
C ILE A 187 32.05 5.66 3.07
N ARG A 188 31.42 4.71 3.77
CA ARG A 188 31.15 3.37 3.22
C ARG A 188 30.19 3.42 2.03
N ALA A 189 29.18 4.30 2.07
CA ALA A 189 28.29 4.52 0.94
C ALA A 189 29.06 5.05 -0.29
N GLU A 190 29.96 6.03 -0.09
CA GLU A 190 30.81 6.55 -1.15
C GLU A 190 31.72 5.46 -1.73
N LYS A 191 32.44 4.71 -0.88
CA LYS A 191 33.30 3.58 -1.29
C LYS A 191 32.49 2.48 -2.02
N SER A 192 31.23 2.30 -1.68
CA SER A 192 30.31 1.36 -2.33
C SER A 192 29.72 1.88 -3.65
N GLY A 193 30.07 3.10 -4.08
CA GLY A 193 29.66 3.67 -5.36
C GLY A 193 28.23 4.21 -5.39
N PHE A 194 27.64 4.54 -4.26
CA PHE A 194 26.36 5.27 -4.22
C PHE A 194 26.56 6.72 -4.69
N ASP A 195 25.54 7.28 -5.37
CA ASP A 195 25.51 8.67 -5.85
C ASP A 195 24.97 9.63 -4.78
N ALA A 196 24.21 9.12 -3.80
CA ALA A 196 23.57 9.91 -2.75
C ALA A 196 23.44 9.12 -1.44
N VAL A 197 23.42 9.86 -0.32
CA VAL A 197 22.97 9.35 0.97
C VAL A 197 21.71 10.11 1.39
N GLU A 198 20.77 9.42 2.05
CA GLU A 198 19.63 10.04 2.70
C GLU A 198 19.74 9.87 4.21
N LEU A 199 19.76 10.99 4.94
CA LEU A 199 19.81 11.01 6.39
C LEU A 199 18.39 10.91 6.95
N HIS A 200 18.10 9.88 7.74
CA HIS A 200 16.77 9.63 8.28
C HIS A 200 16.54 10.39 9.59
N PHE A 201 15.83 11.52 9.53
CA PHE A 201 15.48 12.39 10.65
C PHE A 201 13.98 12.43 10.94
N ALA A 202 13.26 11.34 10.66
CA ALA A 202 11.80 11.28 10.69
C ALA A 202 11.25 10.09 11.52
N HIS A 203 9.93 9.95 11.57
CA HIS A 203 9.14 8.78 12.00
C HIS A 203 9.25 8.40 13.49
N GLY A 204 9.72 9.29 14.36
CA GLY A 204 9.99 8.96 15.76
C GLY A 204 11.23 8.07 15.95
N TRP A 205 12.07 7.92 14.88
CA TRP A 205 13.32 7.20 14.98
C TRP A 205 14.36 8.04 15.73
N PHE A 206 15.51 7.47 16.01
CA PHE A 206 16.43 8.00 16.99
C PHE A 206 16.72 9.50 16.83
N VAL A 207 17.04 9.98 15.63
CA VAL A 207 17.32 11.41 15.40
C VAL A 207 16.06 12.26 15.55
N ASN A 208 14.91 11.80 15.04
CA ASN A 208 13.65 12.52 15.20
C ASN A 208 13.24 12.66 16.68
N GLN A 209 13.60 11.71 17.54
CA GLN A 209 13.32 11.82 18.97
C GLN A 209 14.02 13.03 19.61
N PHE A 210 15.16 13.48 19.08
CA PHE A 210 15.81 14.70 19.54
C PHE A 210 15.05 15.95 19.11
N LEU A 211 14.45 15.96 17.93
CA LEU A 211 13.69 17.09 17.41
C LEU A 211 12.40 17.34 18.20
N SER A 212 11.74 16.27 18.62
CA SER A 212 10.42 16.32 19.25
C SER A 212 10.49 16.71 20.74
N PRO A 213 9.81 17.76 21.19
CA PRO A 213 9.75 18.12 22.60
C PRO A 213 8.97 17.09 23.46
N ASP A 214 8.22 16.19 22.80
CA ASP A 214 7.51 15.11 23.49
C ASP A 214 8.46 14.02 23.97
N THR A 215 9.52 13.72 23.23
CA THR A 215 10.50 12.68 23.53
C THR A 215 11.81 13.21 24.09
N ASN A 216 12.28 14.38 23.64
CA ASN A 216 13.53 14.97 24.11
C ASN A 216 13.33 15.75 25.41
N LYS A 217 13.73 15.16 26.52
CA LYS A 217 13.68 15.79 27.89
C LYS A 217 15.06 16.23 28.39
N ARG A 218 16.05 16.34 27.49
CA ARG A 218 17.40 16.82 27.84
C ARG A 218 17.37 18.30 28.21
N THR A 219 18.27 18.70 29.12
CA THR A 219 18.45 20.09 29.58
C THR A 219 19.80 20.67 29.18
N ASP A 220 20.63 19.89 28.49
CA ASP A 220 21.91 20.31 27.94
C ASP A 220 21.79 20.87 26.50
N GLU A 221 22.90 21.07 25.83
CA GLU A 221 22.98 21.64 24.49
C GLU A 221 22.25 20.82 23.38
N TYR A 222 21.86 19.57 23.66
CA TYR A 222 21.11 18.68 22.74
C TYR A 222 19.61 18.63 23.08
N GLY A 223 19.10 19.54 23.95
CA GLY A 223 17.70 19.57 24.37
C GLY A 223 17.19 20.96 24.72
N GLY A 224 16.11 21.02 25.49
CA GLY A 224 15.48 22.27 25.89
C GLY A 224 14.76 23.01 24.77
N ASN A 225 15.35 24.10 24.26
CA ASN A 225 14.75 24.92 23.21
C ASN A 225 14.89 24.27 21.80
N PHE A 226 14.33 24.92 20.81
CA PHE A 226 14.36 24.44 19.42
C PHE A 226 15.79 24.25 18.89
N GLU A 227 16.69 25.20 19.18
CA GLU A 227 18.08 25.18 18.76
C GLU A 227 18.82 23.95 19.31
N GLY A 228 18.65 23.69 20.62
CA GLY A 228 19.23 22.51 21.28
C GLY A 228 18.65 21.20 20.73
N ARG A 229 17.33 21.12 20.50
CA ARG A 229 16.70 19.93 19.95
C ARG A 229 17.12 19.61 18.51
N THR A 230 17.43 20.61 17.70
CA THR A 230 17.89 20.43 16.31
C THR A 230 19.38 20.14 16.20
N LYS A 231 20.17 20.44 17.24
CA LYS A 231 21.64 20.37 17.21
C LYS A 231 22.17 19.00 16.77
N PHE A 232 21.62 17.90 17.31
CA PHE A 232 22.11 16.56 16.99
C PHE A 232 21.97 16.22 15.48
N ALA A 233 20.82 16.52 14.88
CA ALA A 233 20.61 16.32 13.45
C ALA A 233 21.51 17.22 12.59
N LEU A 234 21.73 18.46 13.02
CA LEU A 234 22.61 19.41 12.33
C LEU A 234 24.09 19.03 12.46
N ASP A 235 24.53 18.47 13.59
CA ASP A 235 25.88 17.96 13.75
C ASP A 235 26.14 16.80 12.79
N ILE A 236 25.19 15.84 12.66
CA ILE A 236 25.28 14.75 11.68
C ILE A 236 25.40 15.32 10.27
N LEU A 237 24.51 16.21 9.86
CA LEU A 237 24.51 16.78 8.50
C LEU A 237 25.83 17.48 8.20
N ARG A 238 26.32 18.35 9.10
CA ARG A 238 27.55 19.12 8.92
C ARG A 238 28.77 18.24 8.78
N GLU A 239 28.94 17.23 9.66
CA GLU A 239 30.11 16.36 9.61
C GLU A 239 30.06 15.42 8.40
N VAL A 240 28.87 14.92 8.00
CA VAL A 240 28.71 14.14 6.76
C VAL A 240 29.07 15.01 5.55
N LYS A 241 28.49 16.22 5.40
CA LYS A 241 28.78 17.11 4.24
C LYS A 241 30.25 17.53 4.17
N LYS A 242 30.88 17.74 5.30
CA LYS A 242 32.32 18.06 5.38
C LYS A 242 33.19 16.90 4.91
N THR A 243 32.80 15.66 5.24
CA THR A 243 33.58 14.47 4.99
C THR A 243 33.43 13.96 3.56
N ILE A 244 32.23 14.02 3.00
CA ILE A 244 31.92 13.57 1.63
C ILE A 244 31.36 14.74 0.78
N PRO A 245 32.13 15.80 0.51
CA PRO A 245 31.62 17.04 -0.12
C PRO A 245 31.12 16.84 -1.55
N GLU A 246 31.53 15.77 -2.21
CA GLU A 246 31.12 15.46 -3.60
C GLU A 246 29.81 14.66 -3.67
N MET A 247 29.40 14.00 -2.59
CA MET A 247 28.19 13.20 -2.55
C MET A 247 26.95 14.07 -2.29
N THR A 248 25.83 13.71 -2.93
CA THR A 248 24.53 14.34 -2.67
C THR A 248 23.98 13.85 -1.33
N VAL A 249 23.54 14.79 -0.48
CA VAL A 249 22.95 14.50 0.84
C VAL A 249 21.50 14.97 0.87
N ILE A 250 20.58 14.02 1.00
CA ILE A 250 19.14 14.24 1.16
C ILE A 250 18.81 14.12 2.65
N CYS A 251 17.92 14.96 3.18
CA CYS A 251 17.42 14.82 4.53
C CYS A 251 15.94 14.45 4.52
N ARG A 252 15.60 13.30 5.08
CA ARG A 252 14.20 12.92 5.31
C ARG A 252 13.72 13.40 6.65
N ILE A 253 12.68 14.26 6.66
CA ILE A 253 12.16 14.90 7.87
C ILE A 253 10.67 14.67 8.05
N ASN A 254 10.17 14.79 9.29
CA ASN A 254 8.75 14.93 9.55
C ASN A 254 8.31 16.36 9.28
N GLY A 255 7.22 16.52 8.54
CA GLY A 255 6.51 17.78 8.47
C GLY A 255 5.70 18.07 9.74
N SER A 256 5.23 17.00 10.42
CA SER A 256 4.61 17.05 11.74
C SER A 256 4.65 15.66 12.39
N ASP A 257 4.78 15.60 13.71
CA ASP A 257 4.62 14.35 14.47
C ASP A 257 3.15 13.96 14.64
N PHE A 258 2.21 14.88 14.42
CA PHE A 258 0.78 14.71 14.66
C PHE A 258 0.43 14.27 16.10
N THR A 259 1.20 14.74 17.07
CA THR A 259 0.92 14.58 18.50
C THR A 259 0.77 15.95 19.15
N ASP A 260 0.06 16.04 20.28
CA ASP A 260 -0.27 17.31 20.92
C ASP A 260 0.94 18.16 21.32
N ARG A 261 2.06 17.52 21.65
CA ARG A 261 3.29 18.15 22.11
C ARG A 261 4.52 17.74 21.29
N GLY A 262 4.30 17.19 20.09
CA GLY A 262 5.37 16.76 19.21
C GLY A 262 5.96 17.89 18.37
N PHE A 263 6.78 17.49 17.41
CA PHE A 263 7.37 18.40 16.43
C PHE A 263 6.30 18.90 15.44
N THR A 264 6.13 20.22 15.37
CA THR A 264 5.05 20.86 14.61
C THR A 264 5.47 21.24 13.20
N ILE A 265 4.52 21.61 12.34
CA ILE A 265 4.82 22.11 10.99
C ILE A 265 5.60 23.42 11.02
N GLU A 266 5.37 24.30 12.00
CA GLU A 266 6.10 25.55 12.18
C GLU A 266 7.58 25.27 12.49
N GLU A 267 7.84 24.33 13.38
CA GLU A 267 9.20 23.88 13.71
C GLU A 267 9.85 23.15 12.51
N SER A 268 9.08 22.37 11.77
CA SER A 268 9.56 21.69 10.56
C SER A 268 10.02 22.67 9.48
N VAL A 269 9.28 23.76 9.25
CA VAL A 269 9.68 24.82 8.31
C VAL A 269 10.97 25.51 8.78
N ARG A 270 11.10 25.80 10.08
CA ARG A 270 12.35 26.36 10.64
C ARG A 270 13.52 25.41 10.48
N PHE A 271 13.29 24.12 10.75
CA PHE A 271 14.33 23.09 10.63
C PHE A 271 14.73 22.86 9.17
N ALA A 272 13.79 22.86 8.23
CA ALA A 272 14.05 22.78 6.80
C ALA A 272 15.01 23.89 6.32
N LYS A 273 14.80 25.13 6.78
CA LYS A 273 15.72 26.26 6.50
C LYS A 273 17.11 26.06 7.11
N LEU A 274 17.21 25.49 8.30
CA LEU A 274 18.50 25.17 8.91
C LEU A 274 19.22 24.07 8.14
N LEU A 275 18.51 23.02 7.69
CA LEU A 275 19.10 21.95 6.88
C LEU A 275 19.63 22.50 5.55
N GLU A 276 18.85 23.36 4.86
CA GLU A 276 19.29 24.05 3.65
C GLU A 276 20.54 24.91 3.91
N TYR A 277 20.53 25.71 4.96
CA TYR A 277 21.67 26.54 5.34
C TYR A 277 22.94 25.74 5.64
N HIS A 278 22.79 24.55 6.23
CA HIS A 278 23.90 23.64 6.52
C HIS A 278 24.25 22.68 5.39
N GLY A 279 23.68 22.86 4.20
CA GLY A 279 24.12 22.22 2.98
C GLY A 279 23.40 20.92 2.60
N ALA A 280 22.20 20.69 3.11
CA ALA A 280 21.34 19.63 2.54
C ALA A 280 21.05 19.93 1.06
N ASP A 281 21.12 18.91 0.22
CA ASP A 281 20.91 19.05 -1.23
C ASP A 281 19.44 18.89 -1.65
N ALA A 282 18.63 18.23 -0.83
CA ALA A 282 17.18 18.11 -0.97
C ALA A 282 16.52 17.68 0.34
N LEU A 283 15.22 17.88 0.42
CA LEU A 283 14.38 17.41 1.53
C LEU A 283 13.37 16.37 1.03
N ASP A 284 13.26 15.26 1.73
CA ASP A 284 12.19 14.27 1.60
C ASP A 284 11.20 14.46 2.75
N ILE A 285 9.97 14.88 2.42
CA ILE A 285 9.00 15.30 3.43
C ILE A 285 8.03 14.16 3.75
N SER A 286 8.18 13.61 4.94
CA SER A 286 7.26 12.65 5.53
C SER A 286 6.56 13.23 6.75
N SER A 287 5.92 12.41 7.57
CA SER A 287 5.26 12.86 8.81
C SER A 287 4.92 11.68 9.72
N GLY A 288 4.53 11.99 10.95
CA GLY A 288 4.08 11.00 11.92
C GLY A 288 5.21 10.28 12.65
N VAL A 289 4.86 9.73 13.79
CA VAL A 289 5.71 8.93 14.67
C VAL A 289 5.03 7.58 14.95
N SER A 290 5.59 6.73 15.79
CA SER A 290 5.01 5.39 16.06
C SER A 290 3.54 5.43 16.49
N SER A 291 3.12 6.40 17.30
CA SER A 291 1.73 6.56 17.75
C SER A 291 0.79 7.14 16.69
N THR A 292 1.32 7.78 15.66
CA THR A 292 0.62 8.43 14.55
C THR A 292 1.12 7.90 13.20
N SER A 293 1.47 6.62 13.18
CA SER A 293 2.09 5.96 12.01
C SER A 293 1.18 5.91 10.79
N GLU A 294 -0.11 6.14 10.94
CA GLU A 294 -1.08 6.31 9.85
C GLU A 294 -0.75 7.46 8.90
N TYR A 295 0.09 8.41 9.31
CA TYR A 295 0.52 9.54 8.46
C TYR A 295 1.77 9.24 7.63
N HIS A 296 2.63 8.31 8.01
CA HIS A 296 3.78 7.91 7.18
C HIS A 296 3.62 6.57 6.46
N ILE A 297 2.68 5.74 6.91
CA ILE A 297 2.35 4.46 6.28
C ILE A 297 0.84 4.44 5.96
N SER A 298 0.34 5.51 5.37
CA SER A 298 -1.08 5.77 5.15
C SER A 298 -1.85 4.54 4.67
N PRO A 299 -2.80 4.01 5.46
CA PRO A 299 -3.65 2.88 5.06
C PRO A 299 -4.86 3.33 4.23
N MET A 300 -5.70 2.40 3.76
CA MET A 300 -6.95 2.71 3.07
C MET A 300 -7.84 3.60 3.91
N GLY A 301 -8.01 3.53 5.11
CA GLY A 301 -8.97 4.30 5.92
C GLY A 301 -8.55 5.71 6.31
N ILE A 302 -7.42 6.22 5.84
CA ILE A 302 -7.06 7.63 5.98
C ILE A 302 -7.44 8.40 4.73
N GLY A 303 -7.75 9.68 4.85
CA GLY A 303 -8.10 10.54 3.71
C GLY A 303 -7.03 10.55 2.63
N ASP A 304 -7.40 11.01 1.44
CA ASP A 304 -6.45 11.14 0.34
C ASP A 304 -5.54 12.35 0.55
N LYS A 305 -4.25 12.18 0.23
CA LYS A 305 -3.22 13.22 0.22
C LYS A 305 -3.06 13.95 1.58
N PRO A 306 -2.95 13.24 2.72
CA PRO A 306 -2.93 13.85 4.04
C PRO A 306 -1.71 14.76 4.28
N LEU A 307 -0.64 14.63 3.50
CA LEU A 307 0.61 15.37 3.67
C LEU A 307 0.81 16.51 2.67
N ILE A 308 0.01 16.61 1.62
CA ILE A 308 0.29 17.52 0.50
C ILE A 308 0.35 18.99 0.91
N GLY A 309 -0.50 19.41 1.86
CA GLY A 309 -0.48 20.77 2.43
C GLY A 309 0.80 21.07 3.21
N ILE A 310 1.34 20.06 3.91
CA ILE A 310 2.60 20.14 4.66
C ILE A 310 3.76 20.27 3.69
N VAL A 311 3.82 19.41 2.66
CA VAL A 311 4.86 19.45 1.60
C VAL A 311 4.89 20.84 0.95
N LYS A 312 3.73 21.36 0.54
CA LYS A 312 3.59 22.69 -0.05
C LYS A 312 4.16 23.79 0.84
N ARG A 313 3.78 23.78 2.15
CA ARG A 313 4.23 24.80 3.10
C ARG A 313 5.75 24.77 3.32
N ILE A 314 6.37 23.60 3.33
CA ILE A 314 7.83 23.47 3.40
C ILE A 314 8.46 23.97 2.09
N LYS A 315 7.96 23.55 0.92
CA LYS A 315 8.46 23.95 -0.40
C LYS A 315 8.44 25.47 -0.58
N GLU A 316 7.41 26.16 -0.12
CA GLU A 316 7.31 27.62 -0.18
C GLU A 316 8.36 28.35 0.67
N ASN A 317 9.09 27.65 1.54
CA ASN A 317 10.03 28.22 2.48
C ASN A 317 11.50 27.82 2.28
N VAL A 318 11.79 26.96 1.30
CA VAL A 318 13.15 26.53 0.92
C VAL A 318 13.37 26.67 -0.58
N THR A 319 14.64 26.78 -0.99
CA THR A 319 15.02 26.87 -2.42
C THR A 319 15.53 25.53 -2.97
N ILE A 320 16.03 24.67 -2.09
CA ILE A 320 16.46 23.31 -2.47
C ILE A 320 15.27 22.44 -2.90
N PRO A 321 15.51 21.41 -3.72
CA PRO A 321 14.48 20.48 -4.16
C PRO A 321 13.76 19.80 -3.00
N VAL A 322 12.44 19.63 -3.17
CA VAL A 322 11.56 18.91 -2.25
C VAL A 322 11.00 17.68 -2.93
N ILE A 323 11.07 16.55 -2.27
CA ILE A 323 10.50 15.27 -2.68
C ILE A 323 9.17 15.10 -1.92
N ALA A 324 8.07 14.97 -2.66
CA ALA A 324 6.76 14.72 -2.07
C ALA A 324 6.54 13.23 -1.87
N ILE A 325 6.19 12.88 -0.64
CA ILE A 325 5.60 11.60 -0.28
C ILE A 325 4.15 11.84 0.12
N ASP A 326 3.24 11.05 -0.40
CA ASP A 326 1.87 11.00 0.12
C ASP A 326 1.13 9.75 -0.39
N LYS A 327 -0.12 9.58 0.02
CA LYS A 327 -1.06 8.62 -0.57
C LYS A 327 -1.55 9.16 -1.93
N LEU A 328 -0.63 9.28 -2.89
CA LEU A 328 -0.90 9.72 -4.25
C LEU A 328 -1.27 8.51 -5.10
N GLY A 329 -2.55 8.40 -5.46
CA GLY A 329 -3.15 7.18 -6.00
C GLY A 329 -3.02 7.01 -7.52
N SER A 330 -2.52 8.00 -8.26
CA SER A 330 -2.48 7.98 -9.73
C SER A 330 -1.37 8.86 -10.31
N VAL A 331 -1.03 8.61 -11.57
CA VAL A 331 -0.14 9.48 -12.35
C VAL A 331 -0.68 10.91 -12.44
N TYR A 332 -1.99 11.06 -12.56
CA TYR A 332 -2.65 12.38 -12.52
C TYR A 332 -2.29 13.16 -11.24
N ASP A 333 -2.36 12.50 -10.07
CA ASP A 333 -1.99 13.16 -8.81
C ASP A 333 -0.51 13.56 -8.77
N TRP A 334 0.38 12.72 -9.31
CA TRP A 334 1.82 13.00 -9.37
C TRP A 334 2.12 14.20 -10.27
N GLU A 335 1.52 14.22 -11.47
CA GLU A 335 1.65 15.35 -12.40
C GLU A 335 1.14 16.66 -11.77
N LYS A 336 -0.03 16.59 -11.13
CA LYS A 336 -0.64 17.76 -10.49
C LYS A 336 0.22 18.37 -9.40
N VAL A 337 0.85 17.52 -8.55
CA VAL A 337 1.79 17.98 -7.51
C VAL A 337 2.98 18.74 -8.10
N LEU A 338 3.52 18.26 -9.21
CA LEU A 338 4.65 18.90 -9.91
C LEU A 338 4.22 20.15 -10.68
N GLU A 339 3.10 20.13 -11.39
CA GLU A 339 2.56 21.26 -12.14
C GLU A 339 2.20 22.45 -11.23
N ASP A 340 1.61 22.18 -10.08
CA ASP A 340 1.25 23.19 -9.08
C ASP A 340 2.48 23.71 -8.28
N GLY A 341 3.68 23.18 -8.54
CA GLY A 341 4.91 23.56 -7.83
C GLY A 341 4.92 23.20 -6.35
N ILE A 342 4.11 22.21 -5.96
CA ILE A 342 4.03 21.73 -4.56
C ILE A 342 5.31 20.99 -4.17
N ALA A 343 5.93 20.29 -5.12
CA ALA A 343 7.21 19.63 -4.96
C ALA A 343 7.98 19.61 -6.28
N ASP A 344 9.27 19.24 -6.23
CA ASP A 344 10.13 19.10 -7.40
C ASP A 344 10.22 17.66 -7.90
N PHE A 345 10.02 16.69 -7.01
CA PHE A 345 10.10 15.25 -7.28
C PHE A 345 8.96 14.50 -6.58
N ILE A 346 8.59 13.37 -7.15
CA ILE A 346 7.63 12.43 -6.58
C ILE A 346 8.36 11.21 -6.03
N GLY A 347 8.21 11.00 -4.74
CA GLY A 347 8.74 9.84 -4.03
C GLY A 347 7.71 8.74 -3.90
N ILE A 348 8.03 7.54 -4.39
CA ILE A 348 7.13 6.38 -4.37
C ILE A 348 7.82 5.23 -3.64
N ALA A 349 7.20 4.74 -2.55
CA ALA A 349 7.68 3.57 -1.81
C ALA A 349 6.86 2.32 -2.17
N ARG A 350 5.65 2.19 -1.60
CA ARG A 350 4.80 0.99 -1.75
C ARG A 350 4.32 0.75 -3.19
N GLY A 351 4.24 1.78 -4.03
CA GLY A 351 3.94 1.62 -5.45
C GLY A 351 4.93 0.69 -6.15
N PHE A 352 6.23 0.84 -5.89
CA PHE A 352 7.27 -0.05 -6.43
C PHE A 352 7.27 -1.46 -5.81
N ILE A 353 6.70 -1.65 -4.61
CA ILE A 353 6.46 -2.99 -4.07
C ILE A 353 5.34 -3.67 -4.87
N GLY A 354 4.25 -2.95 -5.13
CA GLY A 354 3.09 -3.45 -5.88
C GLY A 354 3.39 -3.69 -7.36
N ASP A 355 4.14 -2.79 -7.98
CA ASP A 355 4.53 -2.87 -9.39
C ASP A 355 6.00 -2.53 -9.59
N PRO A 356 6.88 -3.54 -9.74
CA PRO A 356 8.31 -3.30 -9.96
C PRO A 356 8.60 -2.59 -11.28
N ASP A 357 7.72 -2.70 -12.27
CA ASP A 357 7.87 -2.13 -13.61
C ASP A 357 7.14 -0.76 -13.77
N LEU A 358 6.66 -0.18 -12.68
CA LEU A 358 5.85 1.05 -12.67
C LEU A 358 6.46 2.17 -13.52
N ALA A 359 7.73 2.50 -13.28
CA ALA A 359 8.39 3.60 -14.00
C ALA A 359 8.63 3.25 -15.49
N GLU A 360 8.95 2.00 -15.81
CA GLU A 360 9.12 1.53 -17.19
C GLU A 360 7.80 1.59 -17.97
N LYS A 361 6.69 1.14 -17.36
CA LYS A 361 5.34 1.23 -17.92
C LYS A 361 4.95 2.68 -18.21
N LEU A 362 5.19 3.57 -17.24
CA LEU A 362 4.92 4.99 -17.38
C LEU A 362 5.66 5.62 -18.57
N ILE A 363 6.98 5.36 -18.68
CA ILE A 363 7.82 5.87 -19.77
C ILE A 363 7.37 5.35 -21.13
N LYS A 364 6.93 4.08 -21.19
CA LYS A 364 6.41 3.45 -22.41
C LYS A 364 4.97 3.88 -22.75
N GLY A 365 4.34 4.64 -21.87
CA GLY A 365 2.96 5.09 -22.04
C GLY A 365 1.93 3.99 -21.84
N HIS A 366 2.21 2.99 -21.00
CA HIS A 366 1.33 1.90 -20.60
C HIS A 366 0.84 2.11 -19.16
N GLU A 367 0.28 3.26 -18.89
CA GLU A 367 -0.22 3.64 -17.56
C GLU A 367 -1.35 2.71 -17.09
N GLU A 368 -2.19 2.28 -18.02
CA GLU A 368 -3.31 1.36 -17.79
C GLU A 368 -2.86 -0.01 -17.24
N ASP A 369 -1.59 -0.38 -17.46
CA ASP A 369 -0.99 -1.63 -16.96
C ASP A 369 -0.38 -1.49 -15.55
N ILE A 370 -0.34 -0.27 -14.99
CA ILE A 370 0.26 -0.04 -13.66
C ILE A 370 -0.64 -0.61 -12.56
N ARG A 371 -0.05 -1.44 -11.71
CA ARG A 371 -0.71 -1.95 -10.50
C ARG A 371 -0.45 -0.99 -9.34
N TYR A 372 -1.31 0.01 -9.18
CA TYR A 372 -1.20 0.97 -8.07
C TYR A 372 -1.36 0.29 -6.71
N CYS A 373 -0.58 0.75 -5.72
CA CYS A 373 -0.70 0.27 -4.35
C CYS A 373 -2.11 0.57 -3.81
N ILE A 374 -2.77 -0.45 -3.26
CA ILE A 374 -4.11 -0.34 -2.64
C ILE A 374 -4.06 0.04 -1.16
N HIS A 375 -2.92 0.41 -0.62
CA HIS A 375 -2.70 0.87 0.74
C HIS A 375 -3.20 -0.07 1.86
N CYS A 376 -3.24 -1.38 1.61
CA CYS A 376 -3.76 -2.38 2.56
C CYS A 376 -2.83 -2.63 3.77
N ASN A 377 -1.53 -2.38 3.64
CA ASN A 377 -0.48 -2.61 4.65
C ASN A 377 -0.34 -4.06 5.16
N GLN A 378 -1.04 -5.03 4.57
CA GLN A 378 -1.16 -6.40 5.11
C GLN A 378 0.11 -7.25 4.94
N ALA A 379 0.74 -7.20 3.77
CA ALA A 379 1.90 -8.07 3.48
C ALA A 379 3.23 -7.30 3.37
N CYS A 380 3.23 -6.01 3.16
CA CYS A 380 4.45 -5.21 3.19
C CYS A 380 4.80 -4.82 4.63
N ILE A 381 3.98 -4.03 5.28
CA ILE A 381 4.27 -3.46 6.60
C ILE A 381 4.08 -4.48 7.72
N ALA A 382 2.91 -5.16 7.74
CA ALA A 382 2.62 -6.12 8.81
C ALA A 382 3.60 -7.31 8.83
N TYR A 383 4.09 -7.75 7.67
CA TYR A 383 5.07 -8.83 7.59
C TYR A 383 6.43 -8.41 8.15
N ILE A 384 6.91 -7.23 7.75
CA ILE A 384 8.20 -6.70 8.25
C ILE A 384 8.17 -6.55 9.77
N GLN A 385 7.06 -6.07 10.35
CA GLN A 385 6.92 -5.96 11.80
C GLN A 385 6.87 -7.33 12.51
N LYS A 386 6.44 -8.39 11.82
CA LYS A 386 6.51 -9.78 12.31
C LYS A 386 7.88 -10.44 12.07
N GLY A 387 8.87 -9.69 11.57
CA GLY A 387 10.20 -10.22 11.23
C GLY A 387 10.25 -11.01 9.92
N LEU A 388 9.16 -11.02 9.15
CA LEU A 388 9.10 -11.68 7.84
C LEU A 388 9.67 -10.76 6.74
N SER A 389 10.03 -11.35 5.60
CA SER A 389 10.41 -10.59 4.41
C SER A 389 9.22 -9.81 3.84
N VAL A 390 9.52 -8.69 3.16
CA VAL A 390 8.52 -7.92 2.42
C VAL A 390 7.76 -8.79 1.42
N SER A 391 6.46 -8.57 1.31
CA SER A 391 5.59 -9.17 0.30
C SER A 391 4.48 -8.18 -0.05
N CYS A 392 3.57 -8.55 -0.97
CA CYS A 392 2.46 -7.69 -1.36
C CYS A 392 1.23 -8.51 -1.75
N MET A 393 0.04 -8.03 -1.38
CA MET A 393 -1.22 -8.66 -1.78
C MET A 393 -1.38 -8.71 -3.30
N ILE A 394 -1.11 -7.61 -3.99
CA ILE A 394 -1.29 -7.52 -5.45
C ILE A 394 -0.07 -8.01 -6.25
N ASN A 395 1.04 -8.32 -5.57
CA ASN A 395 2.28 -8.78 -6.19
C ASN A 395 2.98 -9.85 -5.31
N PRO A 396 2.58 -11.11 -5.41
CA PRO A 396 3.20 -12.20 -4.65
C PRO A 396 4.65 -12.54 -5.05
N GLU A 397 5.16 -11.98 -6.15
CA GLU A 397 6.54 -12.16 -6.61
C GLU A 397 7.58 -11.42 -5.76
N VAL A 398 7.15 -10.45 -4.94
CA VAL A 398 8.04 -9.55 -4.18
C VAL A 398 9.08 -10.31 -3.36
N GLY A 399 10.37 -10.02 -3.62
CA GLY A 399 11.52 -10.68 -3.02
C GLY A 399 11.76 -12.12 -3.49
N ARG A 400 11.03 -12.57 -4.52
CA ARG A 400 11.11 -13.89 -5.15
C ARG A 400 11.00 -13.79 -6.68
N GLU A 401 11.28 -12.62 -7.24
CA GLU A 401 11.03 -12.27 -8.64
C GLU A 401 11.60 -13.31 -9.61
N LYS A 402 12.82 -13.78 -9.32
CA LYS A 402 13.53 -14.77 -10.15
C LYS A 402 12.84 -16.13 -10.20
N GLU A 403 12.16 -16.54 -9.13
CA GLU A 403 11.46 -17.82 -9.07
C GLU A 403 10.29 -17.86 -10.07
N PHE A 404 9.64 -16.71 -10.32
CA PHE A 404 8.49 -16.58 -11.20
C PHE A 404 8.83 -16.23 -12.66
N GLU A 405 10.11 -16.14 -13.02
CA GLU A 405 10.56 -15.91 -14.40
C GLU A 405 10.65 -17.22 -15.21
N VAL A 406 10.66 -18.36 -14.54
CA VAL A 406 10.82 -19.67 -15.18
C VAL A 406 9.62 -20.01 -16.08
N LYS A 407 9.90 -20.40 -17.30
CA LYS A 407 8.91 -20.91 -18.28
C LYS A 407 8.95 -22.44 -18.35
N THR A 408 7.83 -23.03 -18.78
CA THR A 408 7.77 -24.47 -19.05
C THR A 408 7.92 -24.75 -20.54
N ASP A 409 8.65 -25.82 -20.87
CA ASP A 409 8.76 -26.41 -22.24
C ASP A 409 7.71 -27.50 -22.47
N LYS A 410 6.95 -27.85 -21.42
CA LYS A 410 5.90 -28.90 -21.49
C LYS A 410 4.55 -28.27 -21.05
N PRO A 411 3.87 -27.51 -21.92
CA PRO A 411 2.57 -26.94 -21.61
C PRO A 411 1.54 -28.03 -21.26
N LEU A 412 0.82 -27.82 -20.17
CA LEU A 412 -0.33 -28.63 -19.75
C LEU A 412 -1.63 -27.88 -20.03
N ASN A 413 -2.72 -28.62 -20.18
CA ASN A 413 -4.08 -28.12 -20.19
C ASN A 413 -4.58 -28.14 -18.72
N ILE A 414 -4.86 -26.98 -18.15
CA ILE A 414 -5.20 -26.86 -16.72
C ILE A 414 -6.57 -26.20 -16.59
N ALA A 415 -7.46 -26.85 -15.82
CA ALA A 415 -8.72 -26.23 -15.40
C ALA A 415 -8.55 -25.60 -14.01
N VAL A 416 -9.11 -24.41 -13.83
CA VAL A 416 -9.23 -23.74 -12.52
C VAL A 416 -10.71 -23.59 -12.20
N ILE A 417 -11.15 -24.11 -11.06
CA ILE A 417 -12.54 -24.09 -10.61
C ILE A 417 -12.69 -23.07 -9.48
N GLY A 418 -13.34 -21.95 -9.79
CA GLY A 418 -13.56 -20.82 -8.91
C GLY A 418 -12.75 -19.59 -9.34
N GLY A 419 -13.45 -18.47 -9.58
CA GLY A 419 -12.92 -17.18 -10.02
C GLY A 419 -12.69 -16.19 -8.88
N GLY A 420 -12.47 -16.67 -7.65
CA GLY A 420 -12.02 -15.87 -6.52
C GLY A 420 -10.54 -15.49 -6.62
N PRO A 421 -9.98 -14.74 -5.63
CA PRO A 421 -8.60 -14.25 -5.70
C PRO A 421 -7.56 -15.36 -5.85
N ALA A 422 -7.73 -16.51 -5.20
CA ALA A 422 -6.83 -17.65 -5.35
C ALA A 422 -6.87 -18.24 -6.77
N GLY A 423 -8.07 -18.49 -7.30
CA GLY A 423 -8.22 -19.06 -8.64
C GLY A 423 -7.76 -18.14 -9.74
N MET A 424 -8.09 -16.84 -9.66
CA MET A 424 -7.59 -15.83 -10.62
C MET A 424 -6.06 -15.74 -10.60
N SER A 425 -5.45 -15.77 -9.40
CA SER A 425 -4.00 -15.77 -9.24
C SER A 425 -3.37 -17.03 -9.82
N ALA A 426 -3.90 -18.21 -9.51
CA ALA A 426 -3.41 -19.47 -10.08
C ALA A 426 -3.50 -19.49 -11.61
N ALA A 427 -4.65 -19.10 -12.16
CA ALA A 427 -4.84 -19.06 -13.62
C ALA A 427 -3.84 -18.12 -14.29
N LYS A 428 -3.62 -16.90 -13.73
CA LYS A 428 -2.61 -15.97 -14.20
C LYS A 428 -1.22 -16.57 -14.20
N TYR A 429 -0.76 -17.10 -13.05
CA TYR A 429 0.63 -17.54 -12.90
C TYR A 429 0.93 -18.83 -13.67
N LEU A 430 -0.01 -19.75 -13.76
CA LEU A 430 0.10 -20.94 -14.61
C LEU A 430 0.17 -20.55 -16.10
N ALA A 431 -0.68 -19.63 -16.56
CA ALA A 431 -0.63 -19.12 -17.93
C ALA A 431 0.65 -18.29 -18.19
N LYS A 432 1.09 -17.47 -17.23
CA LYS A 432 2.39 -16.76 -17.29
C LYS A 432 3.55 -17.74 -17.45
N LYS A 433 3.51 -18.91 -16.82
CA LYS A 433 4.52 -19.97 -16.95
C LYS A 433 4.50 -20.64 -18.31
N GLY A 434 3.38 -20.63 -19.04
CA GLY A 434 3.24 -21.16 -20.39
C GLY A 434 2.23 -22.30 -20.54
N HIS A 435 1.41 -22.58 -19.51
CA HIS A 435 0.34 -23.58 -19.59
C HIS A 435 -0.91 -23.03 -20.29
N ASN A 436 -1.74 -23.92 -20.84
CA ASN A 436 -3.05 -23.62 -21.39
C ASN A 436 -4.09 -23.64 -20.26
N VAL A 437 -4.60 -22.49 -19.84
CA VAL A 437 -5.47 -22.40 -18.67
C VAL A 437 -6.89 -22.01 -19.03
N THR A 438 -7.86 -22.75 -18.47
CA THR A 438 -9.29 -22.43 -18.51
C THR A 438 -9.83 -22.25 -17.10
N LEU A 439 -10.46 -21.12 -16.83
CA LEU A 439 -11.06 -20.79 -15.53
C LEU A 439 -12.58 -20.86 -15.64
N PHE A 440 -13.20 -21.56 -14.69
CA PHE A 440 -14.65 -21.71 -14.57
C PHE A 440 -15.14 -21.00 -13.30
N GLU A 441 -16.13 -20.12 -13.44
CA GLU A 441 -16.76 -19.41 -12.35
C GLU A 441 -18.28 -19.58 -12.40
N LYS A 442 -18.89 -19.93 -11.25
CA LYS A 442 -20.33 -20.14 -11.14
C LYS A 442 -21.15 -18.86 -11.21
N GLU A 443 -20.55 -17.74 -10.76
CA GLU A 443 -21.18 -16.44 -10.77
C GLU A 443 -21.03 -15.74 -12.15
N ASN A 444 -21.74 -14.64 -12.32
CA ASN A 444 -21.68 -13.83 -13.55
C ASN A 444 -20.48 -12.86 -13.58
N LYS A 445 -19.61 -12.87 -12.57
CA LYS A 445 -18.43 -12.00 -12.43
C LYS A 445 -17.31 -12.68 -11.65
N LEU A 446 -16.09 -12.28 -11.92
CA LEU A 446 -14.91 -12.70 -11.16
C LEU A 446 -14.76 -11.92 -9.84
N GLY A 447 -13.82 -12.35 -9.02
CA GLY A 447 -13.42 -11.67 -7.77
C GLY A 447 -13.87 -12.35 -6.49
N GLY A 448 -14.88 -13.25 -6.54
CA GLY A 448 -15.37 -13.96 -5.35
C GLY A 448 -15.65 -13.02 -4.17
N GLN A 449 -15.14 -13.35 -2.99
CA GLN A 449 -15.35 -12.56 -1.76
C GLN A 449 -14.74 -11.14 -1.81
N LEU A 450 -13.82 -10.82 -2.72
CA LEU A 450 -13.32 -9.44 -2.88
C LEU A 450 -14.43 -8.48 -3.32
N ASN A 451 -15.46 -8.98 -4.01
CA ASN A 451 -16.64 -8.19 -4.39
C ASN A 451 -17.43 -7.69 -3.17
N VAL A 452 -17.39 -8.43 -2.07
CA VAL A 452 -18.01 -8.05 -0.80
C VAL A 452 -17.05 -7.23 0.05
N ALA A 453 -15.78 -7.63 0.10
CA ALA A 453 -14.75 -6.97 0.88
C ALA A 453 -14.47 -5.51 0.47
N LYS A 454 -14.83 -5.09 -0.76
CA LYS A 454 -14.71 -3.70 -1.22
C LYS A 454 -15.88 -2.80 -0.83
N VAL A 455 -16.98 -3.35 -0.28
CA VAL A 455 -18.22 -2.62 0.01
C VAL A 455 -18.17 -1.78 1.28
N PRO A 456 -17.55 -2.25 2.40
CA PRO A 456 -17.44 -1.45 3.61
C PRO A 456 -16.80 -0.08 3.35
N PRO A 457 -17.11 0.93 4.19
CA PRO A 457 -16.49 2.24 4.10
C PRO A 457 -14.96 2.16 4.01
N HIS A 458 -14.37 3.01 3.18
CA HIS A 458 -12.91 3.12 3.00
C HIS A 458 -12.20 1.88 2.41
N LYS A 459 -12.95 0.91 1.83
CA LYS A 459 -12.39 -0.35 1.29
C LYS A 459 -12.46 -0.44 -0.25
N GLN A 460 -12.92 0.60 -0.92
CA GLN A 460 -13.17 0.61 -2.36
C GLN A 460 -11.93 0.25 -3.20
N GLU A 461 -10.73 0.59 -2.71
CA GLU A 461 -9.46 0.26 -3.38
C GLU A 461 -9.23 -1.26 -3.55
N ILE A 462 -9.92 -2.11 -2.78
CA ILE A 462 -9.90 -3.57 -2.96
C ILE A 462 -10.44 -3.96 -4.35
N GLY A 463 -11.35 -3.16 -4.93
CA GLY A 463 -11.87 -3.40 -6.28
C GLY A 463 -10.77 -3.45 -7.34
N LYS A 464 -9.71 -2.64 -7.18
CA LYS A 464 -8.54 -2.63 -8.08
C LYS A 464 -7.84 -3.99 -8.16
N VAL A 465 -7.86 -4.79 -7.09
CA VAL A 465 -7.26 -6.14 -7.10
C VAL A 465 -7.95 -7.03 -8.12
N ILE A 466 -9.29 -6.94 -8.20
CA ILE A 466 -10.08 -7.69 -9.18
C ILE A 466 -9.70 -7.23 -10.59
N GLU A 467 -9.70 -5.92 -10.82
CA GLU A 467 -9.35 -5.31 -12.11
C GLU A 467 -7.94 -5.73 -12.59
N TYR A 468 -6.94 -5.69 -11.69
CA TYR A 468 -5.58 -6.12 -12.03
C TYR A 468 -5.51 -7.60 -12.41
N LEU A 469 -6.20 -8.47 -11.65
CA LEU A 469 -6.23 -9.89 -11.96
C LEU A 469 -6.99 -10.16 -13.27
N GLU A 470 -8.13 -9.51 -13.52
CA GLU A 470 -8.88 -9.64 -14.79
C GLU A 470 -8.04 -9.20 -16.00
N ASN A 471 -7.31 -8.09 -15.89
CA ASN A 471 -6.42 -7.60 -16.94
C ASN A 471 -5.26 -8.59 -17.17
N ASP A 472 -4.69 -9.15 -16.11
CA ASP A 472 -3.66 -10.18 -16.23
C ASP A 472 -4.20 -11.48 -16.88
N LEU A 473 -5.42 -11.93 -16.56
CA LEU A 473 -6.03 -13.08 -17.22
C LEU A 473 -6.16 -12.86 -18.74
N LYS A 474 -6.60 -11.67 -19.15
CA LYS A 474 -6.67 -11.30 -20.58
C LYS A 474 -5.28 -11.27 -21.22
N LYS A 475 -4.30 -10.63 -20.56
CA LYS A 475 -2.91 -10.50 -21.02
C LYS A 475 -2.24 -11.86 -21.28
N TYR A 476 -2.53 -12.86 -20.44
CA TYR A 476 -1.97 -14.21 -20.57
C TYR A 476 -2.90 -15.18 -21.29
N ASN A 477 -3.95 -14.69 -21.98
CA ASN A 477 -4.89 -15.48 -22.79
C ASN A 477 -5.58 -16.61 -22.03
N VAL A 478 -5.91 -16.40 -20.74
CA VAL A 478 -6.70 -17.37 -19.96
C VAL A 478 -8.12 -17.40 -20.50
N LYS A 479 -8.66 -18.60 -20.79
CA LYS A 479 -10.06 -18.79 -21.17
C LYS A 479 -10.93 -18.72 -19.92
N VAL A 480 -11.94 -17.83 -19.89
CA VAL A 480 -12.83 -17.63 -18.75
C VAL A 480 -14.26 -17.99 -19.12
N HIS A 481 -14.87 -18.87 -18.31
CA HIS A 481 -16.27 -19.24 -18.40
C HIS A 481 -17.02 -18.80 -17.16
N LEU A 482 -17.82 -17.75 -17.28
CA LEU A 482 -18.73 -17.26 -16.22
C LEU A 482 -20.07 -18.01 -16.29
N ASN A 483 -20.86 -17.94 -15.19
CA ASN A 483 -22.13 -18.65 -15.05
C ASN A 483 -22.02 -20.17 -15.27
N LYS A 484 -20.86 -20.74 -14.97
CA LYS A 484 -20.61 -22.17 -15.15
C LYS A 484 -20.21 -22.81 -13.83
N LYS A 485 -21.19 -23.35 -13.11
CA LYS A 485 -20.96 -24.23 -11.97
C LYS A 485 -20.50 -25.59 -12.49
N ILE A 486 -19.43 -26.14 -11.93
CA ILE A 486 -18.90 -27.48 -12.22
C ILE A 486 -19.34 -28.40 -11.08
N SER A 487 -19.95 -29.52 -11.43
CA SER A 487 -20.32 -30.56 -10.46
C SER A 487 -19.18 -31.55 -10.23
N LEU A 488 -19.30 -32.35 -9.17
CA LEU A 488 -18.33 -33.40 -8.82
C LEU A 488 -18.22 -34.46 -9.92
N GLN A 489 -19.31 -34.76 -10.62
CA GLN A 489 -19.28 -35.70 -11.76
C GLN A 489 -18.55 -35.07 -12.96
N GLU A 490 -18.90 -33.83 -13.32
CA GLU A 490 -18.27 -33.13 -14.46
C GLU A 490 -16.76 -33.02 -14.26
N ILE A 491 -16.28 -32.68 -13.05
CA ILE A 491 -14.85 -32.46 -12.78
C ILE A 491 -14.02 -33.73 -12.97
N LYS A 492 -14.58 -34.93 -12.68
CA LYS A 492 -13.92 -36.22 -12.88
C LYS A 492 -13.74 -36.54 -14.34
N GLU A 493 -14.67 -36.10 -15.19
CA GLU A 493 -14.73 -36.40 -16.63
C GLU A 493 -14.01 -35.32 -17.48
N MET A 494 -13.60 -34.21 -16.88
CA MET A 494 -12.92 -33.12 -17.60
C MET A 494 -11.62 -33.57 -18.28
N PRO A 495 -11.37 -33.21 -19.58
CA PRO A 495 -10.17 -33.61 -20.32
C PRO A 495 -8.99 -32.66 -20.06
N TYR A 496 -8.67 -32.35 -18.79
CA TYR A 496 -7.54 -31.53 -18.42
C TYR A 496 -6.46 -32.38 -17.74
N ASP A 497 -5.20 -32.02 -17.94
CA ASP A 497 -4.06 -32.71 -17.32
C ASP A 497 -4.02 -32.49 -15.80
N LYS A 498 -4.33 -31.27 -15.34
CA LYS A 498 -4.41 -30.87 -13.94
C LYS A 498 -5.65 -30.02 -13.69
N ILE A 499 -6.18 -30.12 -12.48
CA ILE A 499 -7.36 -29.36 -12.06
C ILE A 499 -7.07 -28.66 -10.73
N VAL A 500 -7.27 -27.35 -10.70
CA VAL A 500 -7.09 -26.51 -9.52
C VAL A 500 -8.46 -26.19 -8.92
N ILE A 501 -8.65 -26.53 -7.66
CA ILE A 501 -9.88 -26.30 -6.92
C ILE A 501 -9.67 -25.08 -6.02
N ALA A 502 -10.41 -24.01 -6.29
CA ALA A 502 -10.33 -22.70 -5.64
C ALA A 502 -11.74 -22.19 -5.29
N THR A 503 -12.61 -23.08 -4.82
CA THR A 503 -14.03 -22.81 -4.56
C THR A 503 -14.30 -21.92 -3.34
N GLY A 504 -13.26 -21.67 -2.53
CA GLY A 504 -13.32 -20.70 -1.46
C GLY A 504 -13.96 -21.23 -0.17
N SER A 505 -14.70 -20.38 0.53
CA SER A 505 -15.31 -20.67 1.83
C SER A 505 -16.76 -20.21 1.88
N LYS A 506 -17.49 -20.73 2.87
CA LYS A 506 -18.88 -20.38 3.16
C LYS A 506 -18.99 -19.78 4.57
N PRO A 507 -19.89 -18.81 4.82
CA PRO A 507 -20.10 -18.27 6.16
C PRO A 507 -20.43 -19.36 7.16
N ALA A 508 -19.77 -19.34 8.29
CA ALA A 508 -20.08 -20.23 9.43
C ALA A 508 -21.46 -19.85 10.01
N LYS A 509 -22.22 -20.86 10.37
CA LYS A 509 -23.51 -20.69 11.07
C LYS A 509 -23.34 -21.20 12.50
N ILE A 510 -23.96 -20.51 13.44
CA ILE A 510 -24.09 -20.95 14.82
C ILE A 510 -25.56 -21.27 15.11
N ASN A 511 -25.78 -22.32 15.89
CA ASN A 511 -27.11 -22.62 16.37
C ASN A 511 -27.42 -21.63 17.49
N LEU A 512 -28.38 -20.77 17.26
CA LEU A 512 -28.92 -19.82 18.24
C LEU A 512 -30.32 -20.24 18.61
N ASP A 513 -30.62 -20.20 19.90
CA ASP A 513 -32.02 -20.21 20.36
C ASP A 513 -32.59 -18.81 20.06
N ALA A 514 -33.30 -18.70 18.92
CA ALA A 514 -33.70 -17.43 18.39
C ALA A 514 -35.10 -17.53 17.73
N ASP A 515 -35.95 -16.58 18.05
CA ASP A 515 -37.29 -16.38 17.43
C ASP A 515 -37.23 -15.56 16.13
N ILE A 516 -36.04 -15.11 15.72
CA ILE A 516 -35.77 -14.35 14.48
C ILE A 516 -34.71 -15.07 13.64
N ASN A 517 -34.79 -14.91 12.31
CA ASN A 517 -33.77 -15.38 11.40
C ASN A 517 -32.64 -14.35 11.30
N PRO A 518 -31.41 -14.65 11.72
CA PRO A 518 -30.31 -13.70 11.62
C PRO A 518 -29.85 -13.53 10.16
N TYR A 519 -29.43 -12.32 9.80
CA TYR A 519 -28.72 -12.03 8.55
C TYR A 519 -27.29 -12.53 8.63
N MET A 520 -26.71 -12.93 7.51
CA MET A 520 -25.27 -13.10 7.42
C MET A 520 -24.60 -11.77 7.06
N ALA A 521 -23.43 -11.46 7.64
CA ALA A 521 -22.70 -10.22 7.35
C ALA A 521 -22.43 -10.04 5.85
N ILE A 522 -22.15 -11.14 5.13
CA ILE A 522 -21.95 -11.11 3.68
C ILE A 522 -23.21 -10.66 2.94
N GLU A 523 -24.38 -11.16 3.31
CA GLU A 523 -25.68 -10.77 2.70
C GLU A 523 -25.97 -9.28 2.94
N VAL A 524 -25.65 -8.78 4.13
CA VAL A 524 -25.80 -7.35 4.46
C VAL A 524 -24.91 -6.49 3.55
N LEU A 525 -23.67 -6.89 3.35
CA LEU A 525 -22.73 -6.19 2.47
C LEU A 525 -23.09 -6.36 0.97
N GLU A 526 -23.81 -7.40 0.59
CA GLU A 526 -24.38 -7.57 -0.75
C GLU A 526 -25.68 -6.76 -0.97
N GLY A 527 -26.17 -6.05 0.06
CA GLY A 527 -27.28 -5.13 -0.05
C GLY A 527 -28.57 -5.58 0.62
N ASN A 528 -28.62 -6.76 1.25
CA ASN A 528 -29.75 -7.22 2.06
C ASN A 528 -29.71 -6.57 3.46
N ILE A 529 -29.99 -5.27 3.50
CA ILE A 529 -29.85 -4.46 4.72
C ILE A 529 -30.98 -4.76 5.70
N PRO A 530 -30.69 -5.07 6.99
CA PRO A 530 -31.70 -5.24 8.03
C PRO A 530 -32.66 -4.07 8.11
N LYS A 531 -33.97 -4.35 8.28
CA LYS A 531 -34.98 -3.31 8.33
C LYS A 531 -35.03 -2.60 9.67
N GLY A 532 -34.78 -3.31 10.74
CA GLY A 532 -34.78 -2.78 12.10
C GLY A 532 -33.77 -1.65 12.30
N ARG A 533 -33.98 -0.87 13.36
CA ARG A 533 -33.06 0.20 13.76
C ARG A 533 -31.98 -0.28 14.71
N ASP A 534 -32.38 -1.06 15.74
CA ASP A 534 -31.46 -1.59 16.75
C ASP A 534 -30.90 -2.93 16.27
N ILE A 535 -29.64 -2.96 15.82
CA ILE A 535 -28.98 -4.11 15.21
C ILE A 535 -27.90 -4.66 16.14
N ALA A 536 -27.93 -5.96 16.42
CA ALA A 536 -26.81 -6.66 17.05
C ALA A 536 -25.96 -7.39 16.00
N ILE A 537 -24.63 -7.22 16.07
CA ILE A 537 -23.68 -8.01 15.28
C ILE A 537 -22.98 -8.99 16.21
N ILE A 538 -23.09 -10.28 15.93
CA ILE A 538 -22.42 -11.34 16.67
C ILE A 538 -21.12 -11.69 15.96
N GLY A 539 -19.98 -11.39 16.63
CA GLY A 539 -18.62 -11.54 16.14
C GLY A 539 -17.96 -10.19 15.86
N GLY A 540 -16.89 -9.93 16.60
CA GLY A 540 -16.08 -8.70 16.55
C GLY A 540 -14.79 -8.85 15.72
N GLY A 541 -14.73 -9.79 14.77
CA GLY A 541 -13.66 -9.88 13.79
C GLY A 541 -13.70 -8.75 12.76
N LEU A 542 -12.78 -8.75 11.77
CA LEU A 542 -12.71 -7.71 10.75
C LEU A 542 -14.06 -7.50 10.04
N THR A 543 -14.69 -8.57 9.56
CA THR A 543 -15.98 -8.51 8.86
C THR A 543 -17.08 -7.93 9.73
N GLY A 544 -17.14 -8.30 11.03
CA GLY A 544 -18.13 -7.78 11.95
C GLY A 544 -17.97 -6.29 12.21
N LEU A 545 -16.73 -5.81 12.43
CA LEU A 545 -16.43 -4.40 12.64
C LEU A 545 -16.71 -3.56 11.38
N GLU A 546 -16.34 -4.06 10.18
CA GLU A 546 -16.62 -3.39 8.90
C GLU A 546 -18.13 -3.35 8.58
N THR A 547 -18.87 -4.43 8.92
CA THR A 547 -20.33 -4.45 8.79
C THR A 547 -21.00 -3.48 9.78
N ALA A 548 -20.43 -3.35 11.00
CA ALA A 548 -20.90 -2.39 11.98
C ALA A 548 -20.74 -0.95 11.49
N GLU A 549 -19.58 -0.61 10.95
CA GLU A 549 -19.32 0.70 10.34
C GLU A 549 -20.30 0.97 9.19
N TYR A 550 -20.46 0.02 8.28
CA TYR A 550 -21.36 0.13 7.13
C TYR A 550 -22.83 0.37 7.53
N LEU A 551 -23.33 -0.34 8.55
CA LEU A 551 -24.71 -0.17 9.04
C LEU A 551 -24.88 1.14 9.84
N ALA A 552 -23.89 1.51 10.64
CA ALA A 552 -23.93 2.74 11.42
C ALA A 552 -23.92 3.99 10.52
N GLU A 553 -23.13 4.01 9.43
CA GLU A 553 -23.19 5.08 8.42
C GLU A 553 -24.57 5.19 7.74
N LYS A 554 -25.33 4.09 7.69
CA LYS A 554 -26.72 4.08 7.20
C LYS A 554 -27.76 4.49 8.26
N GLY A 555 -27.31 4.98 9.42
CA GLY A 555 -28.16 5.47 10.50
C GLY A 555 -28.74 4.37 11.39
N LYS A 556 -28.23 3.14 11.32
CA LYS A 556 -28.61 2.08 12.25
C LYS A 556 -27.91 2.28 13.61
N LYS A 557 -28.57 1.88 14.68
CA LYS A 557 -27.96 1.79 16.00
C LYS A 557 -27.38 0.39 16.17
N VAL A 558 -26.05 0.31 16.22
CA VAL A 558 -25.33 -0.97 16.15
C VAL A 558 -24.66 -1.31 17.47
N THR A 559 -24.80 -2.57 17.89
CA THR A 559 -24.06 -3.16 19.01
C THR A 559 -23.29 -4.38 18.53
N VAL A 560 -21.98 -4.37 18.64
CA VAL A 560 -21.11 -5.54 18.34
C VAL A 560 -20.92 -6.34 19.61
N LEU A 561 -21.18 -7.66 19.57
CA LEU A 561 -20.93 -8.59 20.67
C LEU A 561 -19.83 -9.58 20.26
N GLU A 562 -18.75 -9.64 21.06
CA GLU A 562 -17.60 -10.50 20.85
C GLU A 562 -17.40 -11.41 22.08
N MET A 563 -17.21 -12.71 21.86
CA MET A 563 -17.00 -13.67 22.93
C MET A 563 -15.61 -13.56 23.57
N LYS A 564 -14.63 -13.08 22.81
CA LYS A 564 -13.26 -12.86 23.28
C LYS A 564 -13.13 -11.57 24.10
N GLU A 565 -11.98 -11.41 24.75
CA GLU A 565 -11.66 -10.23 25.56
C GLU A 565 -11.51 -8.95 24.72
N GLU A 566 -11.08 -9.09 23.46
CA GLU A 566 -10.91 -7.96 22.53
C GLU A 566 -11.48 -8.28 21.15
N VAL A 567 -11.91 -7.21 20.45
CA VAL A 567 -12.33 -7.26 19.06
C VAL A 567 -11.15 -7.10 18.11
N GLY A 568 -11.32 -7.47 16.84
CA GLY A 568 -10.34 -7.24 15.79
C GLY A 568 -9.07 -8.06 15.92
N GLU A 569 -9.16 -9.30 16.40
CA GLU A 569 -8.02 -10.21 16.42
C GLU A 569 -7.46 -10.43 15.01
N GLY A 570 -6.13 -10.41 14.87
CA GLY A 570 -5.44 -10.58 13.59
C GLY A 570 -5.42 -9.34 12.69
N ILE A 571 -6.16 -8.30 13.00
CA ILE A 571 -6.11 -7.03 12.26
C ILE A 571 -4.80 -6.31 12.60
N TYR A 572 -4.12 -5.79 11.56
CA TYR A 572 -2.92 -4.98 11.76
C TYR A 572 -3.21 -3.79 12.70
N PRO A 573 -2.43 -3.57 13.76
CA PRO A 573 -2.79 -2.68 14.88
C PRO A 573 -3.20 -1.26 14.46
N MET A 574 -2.50 -0.66 13.49
CA MET A 574 -2.84 0.66 12.95
C MET A 574 -4.24 0.68 12.30
N VAL A 575 -4.56 -0.34 11.50
CA VAL A 575 -5.87 -0.46 10.83
C VAL A 575 -6.96 -0.69 11.88
N LYS A 576 -6.70 -1.55 12.88
CA LYS A 576 -7.61 -1.77 14.03
C LYS A 576 -7.91 -0.47 14.75
N LYS A 577 -6.88 0.34 15.09
CA LYS A 577 -7.03 1.65 15.72
C LYS A 577 -7.96 2.57 14.92
N LEU A 578 -7.76 2.67 13.60
CA LEU A 578 -8.59 3.54 12.75
C LEU A 578 -10.04 3.08 12.70
N ILE A 579 -10.29 1.78 12.54
CA ILE A 579 -11.66 1.24 12.54
C ILE A 579 -12.34 1.53 13.89
N LEU A 580 -11.68 1.25 15.01
CA LEU A 580 -12.26 1.49 16.35
C LEU A 580 -12.54 2.97 16.62
N ASN A 581 -11.69 3.88 16.16
CA ASN A 581 -11.94 5.31 16.27
C ASN A 581 -13.21 5.73 15.51
N ARG A 582 -13.38 5.27 14.26
CA ARG A 582 -14.57 5.58 13.45
C ARG A 582 -15.85 4.97 14.05
N LEU A 583 -15.78 3.73 14.55
CA LEU A 583 -16.91 3.11 15.25
C LEU A 583 -17.32 3.89 16.50
N LYS A 584 -16.34 4.43 17.24
CA LYS A 584 -16.59 5.31 18.40
C LYS A 584 -17.28 6.60 17.97
N GLU A 585 -16.82 7.25 16.90
CA GLU A 585 -17.44 8.47 16.34
C GLU A 585 -18.89 8.20 15.89
N LEU A 586 -19.12 7.04 15.29
CA LEU A 586 -20.45 6.57 14.86
C LEU A 586 -21.32 6.04 16.02
N LYS A 587 -20.81 6.08 17.25
CA LYS A 587 -21.51 5.63 18.49
C LYS A 587 -21.92 4.16 18.42
N VAL A 588 -21.10 3.30 17.83
CA VAL A 588 -21.26 1.86 17.87
C VAL A 588 -20.86 1.34 19.24
N ASP A 589 -21.75 0.60 19.88
CA ASP A 589 -21.47 -0.09 21.15
C ASP A 589 -20.67 -1.38 20.89
N ILE A 590 -19.57 -1.59 21.62
CA ILE A 590 -18.77 -2.82 21.54
C ILE A 590 -18.76 -3.50 22.90
N ILE A 591 -19.25 -4.74 22.94
CA ILE A 591 -19.33 -5.55 24.15
C ILE A 591 -18.46 -6.80 23.96
N THR A 592 -17.39 -6.90 24.75
CA THR A 592 -16.47 -8.05 24.77
C THR A 592 -16.80 -9.02 25.91
N ASN A 593 -16.22 -10.23 25.90
CA ASN A 593 -16.54 -11.31 26.80
C ASN A 593 -18.05 -11.65 26.80
N ALA A 594 -18.70 -11.55 25.64
CA ALA A 594 -20.13 -11.72 25.48
C ALA A 594 -20.47 -13.09 24.84
N LEU A 595 -20.84 -14.06 25.66
CA LEU A 595 -21.32 -15.37 25.19
C LEU A 595 -22.84 -15.33 25.01
N ILE A 596 -23.30 -15.38 23.76
CA ILE A 596 -24.71 -15.32 23.41
C ILE A 596 -25.41 -16.59 23.91
N LYS A 597 -26.61 -16.42 24.48
CA LYS A 597 -27.44 -17.50 25.04
C LYS A 597 -28.73 -17.67 24.26
N GLU A 598 -29.51 -16.60 24.11
CA GLU A 598 -30.85 -16.64 23.54
C GLU A 598 -31.17 -15.29 22.86
N ILE A 599 -32.03 -15.35 21.85
CA ILE A 599 -32.60 -14.17 21.21
C ILE A 599 -34.10 -14.36 21.14
N SER A 600 -34.86 -13.61 21.95
CA SER A 600 -36.32 -13.72 21.96
C SER A 600 -36.98 -12.42 22.36
N GLY A 601 -38.18 -12.16 21.83
CA GLY A 601 -39.01 -10.99 22.17
C GLY A 601 -38.31 -9.66 21.94
N GLY A 602 -37.47 -9.52 20.92
CA GLY A 602 -36.69 -8.30 20.63
C GLY A 602 -35.55 -8.04 21.62
N LYS A 603 -35.06 -9.08 22.28
CA LYS A 603 -33.94 -9.04 23.25
C LYS A 603 -32.91 -10.11 22.92
N LEU A 604 -31.66 -9.74 22.96
CA LEU A 604 -30.51 -10.64 22.90
C LEU A 604 -29.94 -10.80 24.31
N MET A 605 -29.97 -12.04 24.82
CA MET A 605 -29.42 -12.39 26.13
C MET A 605 -28.04 -12.98 25.99
N TYR A 606 -27.11 -12.53 26.80
CA TYR A 606 -25.71 -13.01 26.81
C TYR A 606 -25.18 -13.07 28.25
N THR A 607 -24.15 -13.87 28.45
CA THR A 607 -23.39 -13.87 29.71
C THR A 607 -22.06 -13.16 29.51
N SER A 608 -21.68 -12.34 30.49
CA SER A 608 -20.35 -11.71 30.56
C SER A 608 -19.85 -11.84 32.00
N LYS A 609 -18.72 -12.52 32.20
CA LYS A 609 -18.18 -12.83 33.54
C LYS A 609 -19.26 -13.42 34.45
N ASP A 610 -19.93 -14.46 33.97
CA ASP A 610 -21.00 -15.21 34.66
C ASP A 610 -22.27 -14.39 35.02
N THR A 611 -22.36 -13.16 34.55
CA THR A 611 -23.53 -12.34 34.78
C THR A 611 -24.39 -12.30 33.50
N TYR A 612 -25.70 -12.59 33.65
CA TYR A 612 -26.69 -12.44 32.58
C TYR A 612 -26.96 -10.95 32.28
N LYS A 613 -26.88 -10.60 31.00
CA LYS A 613 -27.15 -9.25 30.49
C LYS A 613 -28.04 -9.33 29.25
N VAL A 614 -28.70 -8.22 28.93
CA VAL A 614 -29.63 -8.09 27.82
C VAL A 614 -29.33 -6.85 26.98
N VAL A 615 -29.40 -7.01 25.68
CA VAL A 615 -29.39 -5.89 24.69
C VAL A 615 -30.72 -5.94 23.92
N LYS A 616 -31.35 -4.79 23.74
CA LYS A 616 -32.49 -4.67 22.86
C LYS A 616 -32.05 -4.80 21.41
N VAL A 617 -32.73 -5.62 20.61
CA VAL A 617 -32.44 -5.85 19.20
C VAL A 617 -33.72 -5.95 18.38
N GLU A 618 -33.69 -5.46 17.16
CA GLU A 618 -34.74 -5.68 16.17
C GLU A 618 -34.29 -6.66 15.10
N ASP A 619 -33.01 -6.63 14.76
CA ASP A 619 -32.39 -7.58 13.83
C ASP A 619 -31.01 -8.01 14.35
N VAL A 620 -30.56 -9.18 13.91
CA VAL A 620 -29.26 -9.76 14.28
C VAL A 620 -28.46 -10.11 13.03
N VAL A 621 -27.16 -9.81 13.04
CA VAL A 621 -26.22 -10.14 11.98
C VAL A 621 -25.13 -11.05 12.50
N LEU A 622 -24.87 -12.16 11.81
CA LEU A 622 -23.80 -13.09 12.14
C LEU A 622 -22.53 -12.77 11.34
N ALA A 623 -21.43 -12.60 12.07
CA ALA A 623 -20.09 -12.37 11.53
C ALA A 623 -19.05 -13.29 12.22
N VAL A 624 -19.40 -14.56 12.39
CA VAL A 624 -18.67 -15.55 13.21
C VAL A 624 -17.60 -16.32 12.42
N GLY A 625 -17.20 -15.81 11.26
CA GLY A 625 -16.15 -16.37 10.41
C GLY A 625 -16.68 -17.25 9.27
N ASN A 626 -15.77 -17.93 8.60
CA ASN A 626 -16.04 -18.79 7.45
C ASN A 626 -15.52 -20.21 7.69
N LEU A 627 -16.08 -21.16 6.96
CA LEU A 627 -15.63 -22.55 6.87
C LEU A 627 -15.23 -22.89 5.42
N PRO A 628 -14.22 -23.74 5.20
CA PRO A 628 -13.84 -24.17 3.85
C PRO A 628 -15.03 -24.75 3.08
N ASP A 629 -15.08 -24.51 1.76
CA ASP A 629 -16.01 -25.24 0.90
C ASP A 629 -15.47 -26.63 0.64
N THR A 630 -16.17 -27.66 1.14
CA THR A 630 -15.77 -29.08 1.07
C THR A 630 -16.44 -29.84 -0.06
N GLU A 631 -17.10 -29.17 -1.03
CA GLU A 631 -17.84 -29.83 -2.14
C GLU A 631 -16.99 -30.87 -2.90
N PHE A 632 -15.67 -30.66 -2.99
CA PHE A 632 -14.74 -31.54 -3.74
C PHE A 632 -13.73 -32.26 -2.84
N GLU A 633 -13.96 -32.37 -1.53
CA GLU A 633 -12.99 -32.89 -0.57
C GLU A 633 -12.53 -34.33 -0.87
N GLU A 634 -13.38 -35.17 -1.44
CA GLU A 634 -13.04 -36.55 -1.80
C GLU A 634 -11.89 -36.65 -2.84
N LEU A 635 -11.62 -35.57 -3.58
CA LEU A 635 -10.57 -35.52 -4.62
C LEU A 635 -9.18 -35.15 -4.07
N LYS A 636 -9.06 -34.80 -2.82
CA LYS A 636 -7.81 -34.29 -2.20
C LYS A 636 -6.60 -35.22 -2.32
N ASN A 637 -6.81 -36.52 -2.38
CA ASN A 637 -5.74 -37.54 -2.37
C ASN A 637 -5.28 -37.96 -3.76
N GLU A 638 -5.82 -37.38 -4.82
CA GLU A 638 -5.47 -37.71 -6.17
C GLU A 638 -4.49 -36.66 -6.75
N ASN A 639 -3.37 -37.07 -7.32
CA ASN A 639 -2.29 -36.23 -7.87
C ASN A 639 -2.70 -35.29 -9.03
N ARG A 640 -3.93 -35.40 -9.50
CA ARG A 640 -4.50 -34.57 -10.56
C ARG A 640 -5.09 -33.27 -10.01
N TYR A 641 -5.53 -33.24 -8.74
CA TYR A 641 -6.27 -32.13 -8.14
C TYR A 641 -5.42 -31.36 -7.14
N TYR A 642 -5.48 -30.03 -7.22
CA TYR A 642 -4.75 -29.11 -6.35
C TYR A 642 -5.73 -28.17 -5.66
N PHE A 643 -5.77 -28.20 -4.33
CA PHE A 643 -6.63 -27.31 -3.54
C PHE A 643 -5.85 -26.07 -3.11
N ILE A 644 -6.41 -24.89 -3.34
CA ILE A 644 -5.80 -23.61 -3.01
C ILE A 644 -6.80 -22.61 -2.41
N GLY A 645 -6.28 -21.65 -1.64
CA GLY A 645 -7.09 -20.63 -0.97
C GLY A 645 -8.02 -21.21 0.08
N ASP A 646 -9.15 -20.56 0.32
CA ASP A 646 -10.03 -20.83 1.48
C ASP A 646 -10.66 -22.24 1.48
N CYS A 647 -10.78 -22.92 0.35
CA CYS A 647 -11.25 -24.32 0.32
C CYS A 647 -10.19 -25.30 0.88
N LYS A 648 -8.93 -24.87 0.95
CA LYS A 648 -7.83 -25.58 1.62
C LYS A 648 -7.71 -25.14 3.07
N THR A 649 -7.61 -23.82 3.28
CA THR A 649 -7.48 -23.21 4.61
C THR A 649 -7.99 -21.77 4.55
N VAL A 650 -9.00 -21.44 5.34
CA VAL A 650 -9.54 -20.07 5.40
C VAL A 650 -8.48 -19.12 5.94
N ALA A 651 -8.17 -18.08 5.16
CA ALA A 651 -7.15 -17.10 5.46
C ALA A 651 -7.49 -15.72 4.86
N SER A 652 -6.52 -14.82 4.71
CA SER A 652 -6.74 -13.52 4.09
C SER A 652 -6.57 -13.56 2.57
N ALA A 653 -6.94 -12.47 1.90
CA ALA A 653 -6.71 -12.32 0.46
C ALA A 653 -5.21 -12.37 0.07
N VAL A 654 -4.31 -12.02 1.00
CA VAL A 654 -2.85 -12.13 0.80
C VAL A 654 -2.45 -13.58 0.61
N GLU A 655 -2.88 -14.45 1.52
CA GLU A 655 -2.57 -15.88 1.50
C GLU A 655 -3.25 -16.54 0.29
N ALA A 656 -4.50 -16.20 -0.01
CA ALA A 656 -5.23 -16.73 -1.16
C ALA A 656 -4.53 -16.42 -2.49
N ILE A 657 -4.12 -15.18 -2.72
CA ILE A 657 -3.41 -14.76 -3.95
C ILE A 657 -2.03 -15.42 -4.02
N ARG A 658 -1.32 -15.51 -2.88
CA ARG A 658 -0.02 -16.17 -2.80
C ARG A 658 -0.12 -17.66 -3.10
N ASP A 659 -1.06 -18.36 -2.48
CA ASP A 659 -1.27 -19.80 -2.67
C ASP A 659 -1.52 -20.13 -4.15
N GLY A 660 -2.34 -19.29 -4.83
CA GLY A 660 -2.54 -19.37 -6.27
C GLY A 660 -1.26 -19.15 -7.09
N ALA A 661 -0.44 -18.17 -6.73
CA ALA A 661 0.82 -17.89 -7.44
C ALA A 661 1.85 -19.01 -7.23
N GLU A 662 2.02 -19.46 -5.97
CA GLU A 662 2.99 -20.50 -5.59
C GLU A 662 2.70 -21.85 -6.24
N LEU A 663 1.43 -22.14 -6.57
CA LEU A 663 1.09 -23.34 -7.31
C LEU A 663 1.85 -23.43 -8.65
N SER A 664 2.10 -22.30 -9.32
CA SER A 664 2.87 -22.28 -10.56
C SER A 664 4.35 -22.67 -10.40
N LEU A 665 4.87 -22.65 -9.18
CA LEU A 665 6.24 -23.12 -8.89
C LEU A 665 6.31 -24.65 -8.74
N ILE A 666 5.17 -25.30 -8.54
CA ILE A 666 5.04 -26.74 -8.32
C ILE A 666 4.64 -27.46 -9.60
N ILE A 667 3.67 -26.90 -10.35
CA ILE A 667 3.20 -27.41 -11.65
C ILE A 667 4.09 -26.86 -12.77
#